data_44d60b5a8642cfba4f690ecaa357f0e6
#
_entry.id   44d60b5a8642cfba4f690ecaa357f0e6
#
_cell.length_a   1.000
_cell.length_b   1.000
_cell.length_c   1.000
_cell.angle_alpha   90.00
_cell.angle_beta   90.00
_cell.angle_gamma   90.00
#
_symmetry.space_group_name_H-M   'P 1'
#
loop_
_entity.id
_entity.type
_entity.pdbx_description
1 polymer ?
#
loop_
_entity_poly.entity_id
_entity_poly.type
_entity_poly.pdbx_seq_one_letter_code
_entity_poly.pdbx_strand_id
1 'polypeptide(L)'
;AIKLFTAAADGARKDNRPDLMWPAQRGMARSRWGQAAQEKDQKKAAQGRETAIAAYRDALKTIEAIRSGSLGADESRSTFLATTKDVYDEAASALAERALVTAAGASGPLTGAALTDAAEAFQIVEQSRARSLLDMLGESGANITEGVPAELLKRKQDNLDRQQEIAEILTGASLNPDADKKSNSDLEAELNQLSTDYDSIENQIRAASPRYASLTLPQPLSLAEVQQQVLDDKTALLEYSLGNQSSYLWAVTQGGVSLFKLPGRSAVDQQAIDLRNQLVPTRLRTRIAGIDVAASQTRGLGVAAAAPDNSAAAAFATASNALYKTVVEPAASLLGDKRLLVVADGALNYVPFESLVTASGGADYSAMPYLVTTNEIVYAPSASVVSVIRKQTVKPTGKNILLVADPVFNSNDPRAKGAAAAPAADADTRGLGLASALTDVAGTPANQTPASGLLLARLTGTRTEAEEIAKLTRASGGQADIWLDLQASEANVQTKDLKNYRVVHVATHGLLNAERPQFTGLVLSLVGNKTGDGFLRTDEIFNLKLGAPLVMLSACETGLGREKRGEGVIGLTRAFMYAGAPTVGVTMWSVADRSTAELMTDLYKRMLTGQGMSAVAAKRAAQQGMIAGKKYSAPFYWAPFVLVGEWR
;
A
#
# COMPACT_ATOMS: atom_id res chain seq x y z
N ALA A 1 22.43 -15.67 29.65
CA ALA A 1 21.94 -14.72 28.65
C ALA A 1 21.82 -13.32 29.24
N ILE A 2 20.97 -13.06 30.26
CA ILE A 2 20.69 -11.71 30.80
C ILE A 2 21.96 -10.98 31.20
N LYS A 3 22.86 -11.60 31.99
CA LYS A 3 24.13 -10.98 32.41
C LYS A 3 25.00 -10.53 31.23
N LEU A 4 25.04 -11.32 30.17
CA LEU A 4 25.81 -10.99 28.96
C LEU A 4 25.23 -9.82 28.22
N PHE A 5 23.90 -9.80 28.03
CA PHE A 5 23.22 -8.68 27.38
C PHE A 5 23.27 -7.38 28.20
N THR A 6 23.24 -7.49 29.54
CA THR A 6 23.45 -6.32 30.42
C THR A 6 24.86 -5.74 30.23
N ALA A 7 25.89 -6.57 30.25
CA ALA A 7 27.27 -6.12 30.05
C ALA A 7 27.46 -5.51 28.64
N ALA A 8 26.83 -6.10 27.60
CA ALA A 8 26.86 -5.57 26.25
C ALA A 8 26.17 -4.20 26.15
N ALA A 9 24.99 -4.02 26.77
CA ALA A 9 24.28 -2.75 26.78
C ALA A 9 25.06 -1.66 27.55
N ASP A 10 25.70 -2.01 28.67
CA ASP A 10 26.50 -1.08 29.44
C ASP A 10 27.79 -0.67 28.71
N GLY A 11 28.44 -1.61 28.02
CA GLY A 11 29.56 -1.32 27.11
C GLY A 11 29.16 -0.38 25.98
N ALA A 12 28.09 -0.71 25.26
CA ALA A 12 27.55 0.10 24.17
C ALA A 12 27.18 1.53 24.64
N ARG A 13 26.66 1.66 25.87
CA ARG A 13 26.34 2.99 26.45
C ARG A 13 27.60 3.80 26.73
N LYS A 14 28.68 3.17 27.28
CA LYS A 14 29.97 3.83 27.54
C LYS A 14 30.62 4.33 26.26
N ASP A 15 30.52 3.54 25.19
CA ASP A 15 31.12 3.83 23.91
C ASP A 15 30.23 4.70 23.00
N ASN A 16 29.08 5.17 23.51
CA ASN A 16 28.06 5.91 22.75
C ASN A 16 27.66 5.23 21.43
N ARG A 17 27.40 3.92 21.48
CA ARG A 17 27.05 3.06 20.34
C ARG A 17 25.59 2.59 20.44
N PRO A 18 24.60 3.47 20.11
CA PRO A 18 23.19 3.12 20.17
C PRO A 18 22.82 1.97 19.22
N ASP A 19 23.54 1.81 18.12
CA ASP A 19 23.42 0.71 17.16
C ASP A 19 23.72 -0.67 17.78
N LEU A 20 24.59 -0.75 18.78
CA LEU A 20 24.87 -1.97 19.56
C LEU A 20 24.02 -2.06 20.82
N MET A 21 23.48 -0.94 21.31
CA MET A 21 22.73 -0.88 22.56
C MET A 21 21.33 -1.50 22.43
N TRP A 22 20.56 -1.15 21.40
CA TRP A 22 19.21 -1.67 21.25
C TRP A 22 19.14 -3.19 21.02
N PRO A 23 20.06 -3.86 20.27
CA PRO A 23 20.05 -5.32 20.16
C PRO A 23 20.30 -6.02 21.51
N ALA A 24 21.18 -5.43 22.34
CA ALA A 24 21.44 -5.95 23.68
C ALA A 24 20.21 -5.77 24.60
N GLN A 25 19.55 -4.62 24.56
CA GLN A 25 18.31 -4.35 25.30
C GLN A 25 17.19 -5.32 24.87
N ARG A 26 17.01 -5.56 23.55
CA ARG A 26 16.10 -6.59 23.02
C ARG A 26 16.43 -7.97 23.58
N GLY A 27 17.71 -8.35 23.56
CA GLY A 27 18.19 -9.64 24.08
C GLY A 27 17.86 -9.82 25.56
N MET A 28 18.02 -8.76 26.38
CA MET A 28 17.59 -8.76 27.78
C MET A 28 16.08 -8.95 27.92
N ALA A 29 15.29 -8.20 27.14
CA ALA A 29 13.83 -8.27 27.18
C ALA A 29 13.33 -9.68 26.86
N ARG A 30 13.78 -10.26 25.75
CA ARG A 30 13.44 -11.65 25.36
C ARG A 30 13.81 -12.67 26.42
N SER A 31 15.02 -12.54 27.00
CA SER A 31 15.49 -13.47 28.03
C SER A 31 14.65 -13.40 29.30
N ARG A 32 14.28 -12.17 29.75
CA ARG A 32 13.40 -11.95 30.91
C ARG A 32 11.98 -12.44 30.65
N TRP A 33 11.44 -12.19 29.46
CA TRP A 33 10.12 -12.69 29.06
C TRP A 33 10.05 -14.20 29.07
N GLY A 34 11.07 -14.87 28.48
CA GLY A 34 11.17 -16.33 28.48
C GLY A 34 11.31 -16.92 29.88
N GLN A 35 12.06 -16.26 30.78
CA GLN A 35 12.13 -16.69 32.19
C GLN A 35 10.78 -16.53 32.89
N ALA A 36 10.11 -15.40 32.71
CA ALA A 36 8.81 -15.15 33.32
C ALA A 36 7.73 -16.14 32.83
N ALA A 37 7.83 -16.60 31.58
CA ALA A 37 6.93 -17.61 31.03
C ALA A 37 7.10 -19.01 31.67
N GLN A 38 8.29 -19.32 32.20
CA GLN A 38 8.61 -20.59 32.87
C GLN A 38 8.47 -20.51 34.40
N GLU A 39 8.30 -19.31 34.95
CA GLU A 39 8.17 -19.09 36.39
C GLU A 39 6.82 -19.59 36.90
N LYS A 40 6.84 -20.44 37.94
CA LYS A 40 5.64 -21.01 38.56
C LYS A 40 4.99 -20.07 39.57
N ASP A 41 5.76 -19.23 40.20
CA ASP A 41 5.25 -18.21 41.12
C ASP A 41 4.66 -17.05 40.34
N GLN A 42 3.35 -16.86 40.43
CA GLN A 42 2.63 -15.83 39.69
C GLN A 42 3.13 -14.41 39.96
N LYS A 43 3.54 -14.09 41.19
CA LYS A 43 4.08 -12.74 41.52
C LYS A 43 5.44 -12.53 40.84
N LYS A 44 6.31 -13.53 40.90
CA LYS A 44 7.63 -13.46 40.23
C LYS A 44 7.48 -13.44 38.72
N ALA A 45 6.56 -14.20 38.16
CA ALA A 45 6.22 -14.17 36.75
C ALA A 45 5.74 -12.78 36.32
N ALA A 46 4.81 -12.16 37.06
CA ALA A 46 4.32 -10.81 36.80
C ALA A 46 5.45 -9.76 36.87
N GLN A 47 6.30 -9.82 37.90
CA GLN A 47 7.46 -8.94 38.04
C GLN A 47 8.47 -9.15 36.92
N GLY A 48 8.72 -10.40 36.51
CA GLY A 48 9.56 -10.74 35.36
C GLY A 48 9.05 -10.15 34.05
N ARG A 49 7.75 -10.23 33.80
CA ARG A 49 7.08 -9.62 32.64
C ARG A 49 7.22 -8.10 32.65
N GLU A 50 7.03 -7.44 33.81
CA GLU A 50 7.20 -5.98 33.93
C GLU A 50 8.63 -5.56 33.58
N THR A 51 9.64 -6.25 34.12
CA THR A 51 11.04 -5.94 33.81
C THR A 51 11.42 -6.25 32.35
N ALA A 52 10.76 -7.20 31.71
CA ALA A 52 10.91 -7.46 30.28
C ALA A 52 10.32 -6.34 29.42
N ILE A 53 9.12 -5.89 29.74
CA ILE A 53 8.45 -4.77 29.06
C ILE A 53 9.27 -3.48 29.22
N ALA A 54 9.81 -3.21 30.42
CA ALA A 54 10.70 -2.07 30.62
C ALA A 54 11.93 -2.12 29.69
N ALA A 55 12.55 -3.30 29.53
CA ALA A 55 13.69 -3.46 28.62
C ALA A 55 13.30 -3.30 27.15
N TYR A 56 12.08 -3.70 26.73
CA TYR A 56 11.56 -3.41 25.40
C TYR A 56 11.34 -1.90 25.19
N ARG A 57 10.77 -1.19 26.17
CA ARG A 57 10.62 0.28 26.10
C ARG A 57 11.96 0.99 25.95
N ASP A 58 13.00 0.53 26.66
CA ASP A 58 14.37 1.07 26.53
C ASP A 58 14.92 0.83 25.11
N ALA A 59 14.73 -0.37 24.56
CA ALA A 59 15.16 -0.69 23.19
C ALA A 59 14.43 0.21 22.15
N LEU A 60 13.11 0.36 22.25
CA LEU A 60 12.33 1.22 21.37
C LEU A 60 12.76 2.69 21.48
N LYS A 61 13.02 3.20 22.70
CA LYS A 61 13.54 4.56 22.89
C LYS A 61 14.89 4.75 22.18
N THR A 62 15.77 3.77 22.25
CA THR A 62 17.06 3.82 21.56
C THR A 62 16.90 3.82 20.04
N ILE A 63 16.01 2.98 19.52
CA ILE A 63 15.69 2.92 18.08
C ILE A 63 15.12 4.25 17.58
N GLU A 64 14.16 4.84 18.32
CA GLU A 64 13.58 6.14 17.94
C GLU A 64 14.60 7.28 17.99
N ALA A 65 15.55 7.25 18.94
CA ALA A 65 16.64 8.21 19.00
C ALA A 65 17.59 8.10 17.78
N ILE A 66 17.92 6.89 17.34
CA ILE A 66 18.69 6.68 16.09
C ILE A 66 17.91 7.23 14.89
N ARG A 67 16.63 6.88 14.79
CA ARG A 67 15.78 7.30 13.66
C ARG A 67 15.66 8.81 13.56
N SER A 68 15.44 9.49 14.67
CA SER A 68 15.25 10.94 14.68
C SER A 68 16.54 11.74 14.48
N GLY A 69 17.70 11.13 14.75
CA GLY A 69 18.99 11.82 14.72
C GLY A 69 19.90 11.52 13.53
N SER A 70 19.68 10.44 12.78
CA SER A 70 20.71 9.92 11.85
C SER A 70 20.21 9.43 10.50
N LEU A 71 18.90 9.30 10.30
CA LEU A 71 18.36 8.70 9.08
C LEU A 71 17.59 9.72 8.26
N GLY A 72 18.11 10.03 7.12
CA GLY A 72 17.58 11.02 6.17
C GLY A 72 16.76 10.43 5.03
N ALA A 73 17.30 9.50 4.22
CA ALA A 73 16.61 8.98 3.05
C ALA A 73 15.48 8.01 3.40
N ASP A 74 14.43 8.04 2.60
CA ASP A 74 13.27 7.13 2.73
C ASP A 74 13.68 5.66 2.68
N GLU A 75 14.61 5.29 1.82
CA GLU A 75 15.10 3.92 1.72
C GLU A 75 15.91 3.49 2.94
N SER A 76 16.74 4.39 3.49
CA SER A 76 17.50 4.14 4.72
C SER A 76 16.57 4.02 5.92
N ARG A 77 15.56 4.89 6.04
CA ARG A 77 14.53 4.82 7.08
C ARG A 77 13.73 3.52 7.00
N SER A 78 13.25 3.18 5.80
CA SER A 78 12.44 1.99 5.61
C SER A 78 13.24 0.70 5.78
N THR A 79 14.53 0.68 5.43
CA THR A 79 15.42 -0.46 5.66
C THR A 79 15.76 -0.63 7.14
N PHE A 80 16.04 0.46 7.84
CA PHE A 80 16.27 0.46 9.29
C PHE A 80 15.03 -0.03 10.04
N LEU A 81 13.82 0.47 9.68
CA LEU A 81 12.58 0.01 10.28
C LEU A 81 12.32 -1.47 10.02
N ALA A 82 12.60 -1.96 8.81
CA ALA A 82 12.48 -3.40 8.51
C ALA A 82 13.40 -4.25 9.39
N THR A 83 14.60 -3.75 9.72
CA THR A 83 15.56 -4.41 10.60
C THR A 83 15.11 -4.41 12.07
N THR A 84 14.47 -3.32 12.51
CA THR A 84 14.05 -3.13 13.91
C THR A 84 12.62 -3.60 14.19
N LYS A 85 11.83 -3.90 13.16
CA LYS A 85 10.40 -4.30 13.26
C LYS A 85 10.13 -5.37 14.31
N ASP A 86 11.02 -6.37 14.42
CA ASP A 86 10.88 -7.43 15.41
C ASP A 86 10.83 -6.91 16.86
N VAL A 87 11.51 -5.80 17.16
CA VAL A 87 11.49 -5.22 18.52
C VAL A 87 10.12 -4.63 18.83
N TYR A 88 9.53 -3.93 17.86
CA TYR A 88 8.17 -3.38 17.98
C TYR A 88 7.16 -4.52 18.12
N ASP A 89 7.24 -5.56 17.28
CA ASP A 89 6.33 -6.72 17.33
C ASP A 89 6.41 -7.46 18.67
N GLU A 90 7.63 -7.67 19.19
CA GLU A 90 7.85 -8.34 20.48
C GLU A 90 7.34 -7.48 21.66
N ALA A 91 7.59 -6.17 21.63
CA ALA A 91 7.12 -5.24 22.65
C ALA A 91 5.59 -5.15 22.67
N ALA A 92 4.97 -4.97 21.48
CA ALA A 92 3.52 -4.91 21.34
C ALA A 92 2.87 -6.24 21.77
N SER A 93 3.46 -7.39 21.38
CA SER A 93 2.97 -8.71 21.80
C SER A 93 3.03 -8.91 23.30
N ALA A 94 4.11 -8.47 23.96
CA ALA A 94 4.25 -8.59 25.40
C ALA A 94 3.19 -7.77 26.17
N LEU A 95 2.91 -6.56 25.73
CA LEU A 95 1.87 -5.69 26.28
C LEU A 95 0.47 -6.24 25.99
N ALA A 96 0.21 -6.67 24.75
CA ALA A 96 -1.07 -7.26 24.35
C ALA A 96 -1.40 -8.53 25.15
N GLU A 97 -0.40 -9.40 25.36
CA GLU A 97 -0.57 -10.60 26.19
C GLU A 97 -0.88 -10.21 27.65
N ARG A 98 -0.20 -9.20 28.22
CA ARG A 98 -0.49 -8.72 29.56
C ARG A 98 -1.88 -8.11 29.66
N ALA A 99 -2.31 -7.34 28.67
CA ALA A 99 -3.66 -6.79 28.60
C ALA A 99 -4.73 -7.89 28.63
N LEU A 100 -4.56 -8.94 27.85
CA LEU A 100 -5.48 -10.09 27.79
C LEU A 100 -5.51 -10.87 29.10
N VAL A 101 -4.36 -11.08 29.75
CA VAL A 101 -4.29 -11.72 31.08
C VAL A 101 -5.01 -10.87 32.13
N THR A 102 -4.84 -9.54 32.09
CA THR A 102 -5.50 -8.62 33.02
C THR A 102 -7.02 -8.55 32.78
N ALA A 103 -7.46 -8.67 31.52
CA ALA A 103 -8.87 -8.68 31.15
C ALA A 103 -9.54 -10.07 31.31
N ALA A 104 -8.81 -11.09 31.74
CA ALA A 104 -9.33 -12.45 31.80
C ALA A 104 -10.63 -12.53 32.64
N GLY A 105 -11.71 -13.03 32.02
CA GLY A 105 -13.04 -13.12 32.62
C GLY A 105 -13.91 -11.84 32.48
N ALA A 106 -13.42 -10.75 31.93
CA ALA A 106 -14.24 -9.58 31.59
C ALA A 106 -14.94 -9.78 30.24
N SER A 107 -16.21 -9.42 30.16
CA SER A 107 -16.97 -9.35 28.91
C SER A 107 -17.09 -7.90 28.44
N GLY A 108 -16.86 -7.66 27.15
CA GLY A 108 -17.00 -6.32 26.55
C GLY A 108 -15.67 -5.59 26.31
N PRO A 109 -15.73 -4.26 26.05
CA PRO A 109 -14.55 -3.45 25.79
C PRO A 109 -13.57 -3.44 26.96
N LEU A 110 -12.28 -3.33 26.65
CA LEU A 110 -11.21 -3.23 27.64
C LEU A 110 -11.35 -1.96 28.50
N THR A 111 -11.02 -2.08 29.79
CA THR A 111 -11.04 -0.98 30.75
C THR A 111 -9.81 -1.02 31.67
N GLY A 112 -9.55 0.07 32.40
CA GLY A 112 -8.49 0.14 33.41
C GLY A 112 -7.10 -0.24 32.88
N ALA A 113 -6.36 -1.06 33.64
CA ALA A 113 -5.00 -1.44 33.30
C ALA A 113 -4.90 -2.25 31.98
N ALA A 114 -5.90 -3.09 31.68
CA ALA A 114 -5.95 -3.85 30.43
C ALA A 114 -6.05 -2.91 29.21
N LEU A 115 -6.87 -1.86 29.30
CA LEU A 115 -6.96 -0.85 28.25
C LEU A 115 -5.66 -0.05 28.10
N THR A 116 -5.00 0.28 29.23
CA THR A 116 -3.71 0.99 29.19
C THR A 116 -2.65 0.19 28.44
N ASP A 117 -2.52 -1.10 28.75
CA ASP A 117 -1.56 -1.99 28.09
C ASP A 117 -1.90 -2.18 26.60
N ALA A 118 -3.18 -2.38 26.28
CA ALA A 118 -3.64 -2.54 24.91
C ALA A 118 -3.44 -1.25 24.08
N ALA A 119 -3.60 -0.07 24.71
CA ALA A 119 -3.37 1.22 24.05
C ALA A 119 -1.88 1.48 23.80
N GLU A 120 -1.00 1.12 24.75
CA GLU A 120 0.45 1.22 24.55
C GLU A 120 0.91 0.25 23.45
N ALA A 121 0.40 -1.00 23.47
CA ALA A 121 0.69 -1.96 22.42
C ALA A 121 0.24 -1.47 21.04
N PHE A 122 -0.96 -0.91 20.95
CA PHE A 122 -1.48 -0.30 19.71
C PHE A 122 -0.58 0.83 19.22
N GLN A 123 -0.17 1.74 20.10
CA GLN A 123 0.72 2.84 19.75
C GLN A 123 2.07 2.35 19.24
N ILE A 124 2.64 1.29 19.83
CA ILE A 124 3.88 0.65 19.35
C ILE A 124 3.66 0.05 17.96
N VAL A 125 2.51 -0.57 17.67
CA VAL A 125 2.18 -1.07 16.34
C VAL A 125 2.09 0.07 15.33
N GLU A 126 1.37 1.14 15.64
CA GLU A 126 1.29 2.34 14.79
C GLU A 126 2.67 2.99 14.56
N GLN A 127 3.54 3.03 15.60
CA GLN A 127 4.92 3.50 15.46
C GLN A 127 5.75 2.67 14.47
N SER A 128 5.44 1.40 14.33
CA SER A 128 6.13 0.49 13.43
C SER A 128 5.57 0.44 12.02
N ARG A 129 4.48 1.19 11.73
CA ARG A 129 3.72 1.07 10.47
C ARG A 129 3.81 2.33 9.62
N ALA A 130 3.94 2.11 8.32
CA ALA A 130 3.88 3.17 7.29
C ALA A 130 4.60 4.46 7.71
N ARG A 131 5.69 4.31 8.50
CA ARG A 131 6.38 5.42 9.12
C ARG A 131 7.03 6.34 8.10
N SER A 132 7.66 5.74 7.08
CA SER A 132 8.23 6.52 5.99
C SER A 132 7.15 7.25 5.18
N LEU A 133 5.97 6.66 5.01
CA LEU A 133 4.84 7.37 4.38
C LEU A 133 4.34 8.54 5.24
N LEU A 134 4.25 8.37 6.56
CA LEU A 134 3.89 9.46 7.47
C LEU A 134 4.89 10.61 7.40
N ASP A 135 6.17 10.30 7.44
CA ASP A 135 7.24 11.29 7.34
C ASP A 135 7.17 12.04 6.00
N MET A 136 6.99 11.32 4.88
CA MET A 136 6.83 11.91 3.55
C MET A 136 5.56 12.78 3.41
N LEU A 137 4.42 12.32 3.95
CA LEU A 137 3.18 13.12 3.94
C LEU A 137 3.35 14.41 4.77
N GLY A 138 4.04 14.33 5.90
CA GLY A 138 4.43 15.50 6.67
C GLY A 138 5.24 16.51 5.83
N GLU A 139 6.21 16.01 5.07
CA GLU A 139 7.04 16.81 4.16
C GLU A 139 6.24 17.42 3.01
N SER A 140 5.33 16.67 2.37
CA SER A 140 4.54 17.14 1.22
C SER A 140 3.50 18.22 1.58
N GLY A 141 2.88 18.11 2.75
CA GLY A 141 1.90 19.08 3.25
C GLY A 141 2.53 20.34 3.83
N ALA A 142 3.82 20.27 4.13
CA ALA A 142 4.58 21.38 4.67
C ALA A 142 5.10 22.29 3.54
N ASN A 143 4.24 23.12 2.96
CA ASN A 143 4.70 24.25 2.13
C ASN A 143 5.42 25.28 3.01
N ILE A 144 6.31 24.81 3.90
CA ILE A 144 6.94 25.58 4.95
C ILE A 144 8.38 25.85 4.55
N THR A 145 8.51 26.86 3.74
CA THR A 145 9.80 27.54 3.51
C THR A 145 10.11 28.55 4.63
N GLU A 146 9.15 28.82 5.53
CA GLU A 146 9.29 29.78 6.60
C GLU A 146 10.33 29.32 7.64
N GLY A 147 11.42 30.07 7.77
CA GLY A 147 12.52 29.75 8.68
C GLY A 147 13.54 28.75 8.14
N VAL A 148 13.37 28.27 6.91
CA VAL A 148 14.37 27.45 6.21
C VAL A 148 15.26 28.35 5.35
N PRO A 149 16.60 28.28 5.46
CA PRO A 149 17.51 29.00 4.59
C PRO A 149 17.27 28.64 3.12
N ALA A 150 17.11 29.67 2.25
CA ALA A 150 16.85 29.48 0.82
C ALA A 150 17.94 28.64 0.12
N GLU A 151 19.17 28.72 0.59
CA GLU A 151 20.30 27.93 0.13
C GLU A 151 20.09 26.41 0.34
N LEU A 152 19.53 26.02 1.49
CA LEU A 152 19.25 24.60 1.77
C LEU A 152 18.09 24.09 0.92
N LEU A 153 17.06 24.91 0.68
CA LEU A 153 15.96 24.55 -0.22
C LEU A 153 16.45 24.38 -1.66
N LYS A 154 17.34 25.28 -2.12
CA LYS A 154 17.94 25.17 -3.43
C LYS A 154 18.79 23.89 -3.56
N ARG A 155 19.69 23.64 -2.59
CA ARG A 155 20.50 22.41 -2.57
C ARG A 155 19.66 21.14 -2.56
N LYS A 156 18.53 21.14 -1.85
CA LYS A 156 17.57 20.04 -1.86
C LYS A 156 17.01 19.83 -3.26
N GLN A 157 16.56 20.90 -3.92
CA GLN A 157 16.00 20.82 -5.27
C GLN A 157 17.04 20.37 -6.29
N ASP A 158 18.22 20.98 -6.30
CA ASP A 158 19.33 20.63 -7.20
C ASP A 158 19.73 19.13 -7.05
N ASN A 159 19.69 18.62 -5.82
CA ASN A 159 19.99 17.21 -5.52
C ASN A 159 18.90 16.27 -6.08
N LEU A 160 17.62 16.61 -5.89
CA LEU A 160 16.50 15.84 -6.44
C LEU A 160 16.50 15.82 -7.97
N ASP A 161 16.74 16.97 -8.60
CA ASP A 161 16.81 17.09 -10.06
C ASP A 161 17.94 16.21 -10.62
N ARG A 162 19.09 16.16 -9.93
CA ARG A 162 20.23 15.32 -10.35
C ARG A 162 19.97 13.82 -10.12
N GLN A 163 19.29 13.46 -9.03
CA GLN A 163 18.86 12.06 -8.81
C GLN A 163 17.91 11.60 -9.93
N GLN A 164 16.97 12.45 -10.31
CA GLN A 164 16.04 12.17 -11.41
C GLN A 164 16.78 11.99 -12.73
N GLU A 165 17.69 12.89 -13.09
CA GLU A 165 18.50 12.79 -14.30
C GLU A 165 19.30 11.48 -14.36
N ILE A 166 19.94 11.08 -13.25
CA ILE A 166 20.68 9.82 -13.18
C ILE A 166 19.73 8.61 -13.29
N ALA A 167 18.58 8.67 -12.63
CA ALA A 167 17.58 7.61 -12.73
C ALA A 167 17.09 7.40 -14.18
N GLU A 168 16.89 8.49 -14.92
CA GLU A 168 16.57 8.47 -16.35
C GLU A 168 17.69 7.83 -17.18
N ILE A 169 18.95 8.24 -16.94
CA ILE A 169 20.13 7.69 -17.63
C ILE A 169 20.30 6.18 -17.33
N LEU A 170 20.23 5.78 -16.05
CA LEU A 170 20.36 4.39 -15.64
C LEU A 170 19.21 3.53 -16.18
N THR A 171 18.01 4.10 -16.26
CA THR A 171 16.90 3.45 -16.92
C THR A 171 17.17 3.27 -18.42
N GLY A 172 17.61 4.31 -19.10
CA GLY A 172 18.03 4.24 -20.50
C GLY A 172 19.18 3.24 -20.72
N ALA A 173 20.19 3.24 -19.85
CA ALA A 173 21.35 2.34 -19.93
C ALA A 173 21.03 0.88 -19.60
N SER A 174 20.13 0.61 -18.65
CA SER A 174 19.67 -0.76 -18.36
C SER A 174 18.89 -1.37 -19.52
N LEU A 175 18.55 -0.56 -20.50
CA LEU A 175 17.84 -0.90 -21.72
C LEU A 175 18.79 -1.15 -22.91
N ASN A 176 20.11 -0.94 -22.74
CA ASN A 176 21.11 -1.13 -23.80
C ASN A 176 22.08 -2.26 -23.45
N PRO A 177 22.10 -3.40 -24.19
CA PRO A 177 23.04 -4.49 -23.97
C PRO A 177 24.52 -4.09 -24.09
N ASP A 178 24.81 -3.03 -24.87
CA ASP A 178 26.15 -2.49 -25.10
C ASP A 178 26.49 -1.26 -24.23
N ALA A 179 25.61 -0.94 -23.25
CA ALA A 179 25.89 0.15 -22.32
C ALA A 179 27.15 -0.15 -21.52
N ASP A 180 28.00 0.86 -21.38
CA ASP A 180 29.23 0.74 -20.60
C ASP A 180 28.89 0.48 -19.12
N LYS A 181 29.08 -0.77 -18.71
CA LYS A 181 28.83 -1.23 -17.34
C LYS A 181 29.62 -0.43 -16.28
N LYS A 182 30.75 0.14 -16.68
CA LYS A 182 31.56 0.97 -15.79
C LYS A 182 30.90 2.33 -15.59
N SER A 183 30.39 2.93 -16.64
CA SER A 183 29.64 4.19 -16.56
C SER A 183 28.37 4.03 -15.71
N ASN A 184 27.67 2.91 -15.81
CA ASN A 184 26.48 2.63 -14.98
C ASN A 184 26.83 2.45 -13.51
N SER A 185 27.94 1.78 -13.20
CA SER A 185 28.43 1.65 -11.81
C SER A 185 28.81 2.99 -11.19
N ASP A 186 29.38 3.89 -11.98
CA ASP A 186 29.75 5.23 -11.52
C ASP A 186 28.49 6.08 -11.26
N LEU A 187 27.47 5.97 -12.10
CA LEU A 187 26.16 6.62 -11.93
C LEU A 187 25.38 6.05 -10.73
N GLU A 188 25.42 4.74 -10.51
CA GLU A 188 24.83 4.11 -9.32
C GLU A 188 25.55 4.58 -8.03
N ALA A 189 26.88 4.74 -8.08
CA ALA A 189 27.64 5.29 -6.96
C ALA A 189 27.31 6.78 -6.72
N GLU A 190 27.16 7.58 -7.78
CA GLU A 190 26.73 8.97 -7.69
C GLU A 190 25.32 9.07 -7.10
N LEU A 191 24.37 8.22 -7.53
CA LEU A 191 23.00 8.19 -6.99
C LEU A 191 22.98 7.87 -5.50
N ASN A 192 23.80 6.89 -5.06
CA ASN A 192 23.96 6.57 -3.64
C ASN A 192 24.55 7.76 -2.84
N GLN A 193 25.51 8.47 -3.42
CA GLN A 193 26.09 9.66 -2.79
C GLN A 193 25.06 10.79 -2.70
N LEU A 194 24.29 11.05 -3.76
CA LEU A 194 23.23 12.06 -3.78
C LEU A 194 22.14 11.73 -2.75
N SER A 195 21.80 10.45 -2.56
CA SER A 195 20.89 10.02 -1.50
C SER A 195 21.43 10.38 -0.12
N THR A 196 22.71 10.13 0.13
CA THR A 196 23.39 10.49 1.39
C THR A 196 23.43 12.01 1.61
N ASP A 197 23.71 12.76 0.54
CA ASP A 197 23.75 14.23 0.57
C ASP A 197 22.36 14.82 0.82
N TYR A 198 21.31 14.26 0.20
CA TYR A 198 19.91 14.61 0.47
C TYR A 198 19.58 14.49 1.96
N ASP A 199 19.99 13.41 2.59
CA ASP A 199 19.80 13.17 4.00
C ASP A 199 20.47 14.21 4.87
N SER A 200 21.70 14.57 4.51
CA SER A 200 22.44 15.63 5.18
C SER A 200 21.75 16.99 5.05
N ILE A 201 21.23 17.30 3.86
CA ILE A 201 20.50 18.56 3.59
C ILE A 201 19.20 18.58 4.42
N GLU A 202 18.42 17.51 4.43
CA GLU A 202 17.19 17.40 5.23
C GLU A 202 17.45 17.59 6.73
N ASN A 203 18.52 16.98 7.26
CA ASN A 203 18.90 17.17 8.65
C ASN A 203 19.31 18.62 8.96
N GLN A 204 19.99 19.29 8.03
CA GLN A 204 20.34 20.72 8.15
C GLN A 204 19.07 21.60 8.13
N ILE A 205 18.09 21.28 7.26
CA ILE A 205 16.81 21.99 7.20
C ILE A 205 16.04 21.84 8.50
N ARG A 206 15.95 20.62 9.06
CA ARG A 206 15.27 20.36 10.34
C ARG A 206 15.96 21.06 11.52
N ALA A 207 17.29 21.06 11.54
CA ALA A 207 18.05 21.78 12.55
C ALA A 207 17.87 23.30 12.47
N ALA A 208 17.72 23.84 11.25
CA ALA A 208 17.50 25.27 11.03
C ALA A 208 16.08 25.72 11.31
N SER A 209 15.07 24.85 11.15
CA SER A 209 13.65 25.17 11.35
C SER A 209 12.96 24.13 12.23
N PRO A 210 12.83 24.39 13.56
CA PRO A 210 12.06 23.51 14.47
C PRO A 210 10.60 23.33 14.03
N ARG A 211 10.02 24.33 13.37
CA ARG A 211 8.67 24.26 12.81
C ARG A 211 8.59 23.27 11.67
N TYR A 212 9.55 23.28 10.76
CA TYR A 212 9.70 22.28 9.69
C TYR A 212 9.84 20.87 10.30
N ALA A 213 10.71 20.71 11.30
CA ALA A 213 10.91 19.42 11.96
C ALA A 213 9.61 18.87 12.59
N SER A 214 8.82 19.71 13.27
CA SER A 214 7.56 19.28 13.90
C SER A 214 6.47 18.88 12.92
N LEU A 215 6.51 19.38 11.70
CA LEU A 215 5.52 19.12 10.67
C LEU A 215 5.92 18.00 9.72
N THR A 216 7.22 17.78 9.51
CA THR A 216 7.74 16.72 8.65
C THR A 216 7.94 15.37 9.34
N LEU A 217 7.82 15.32 10.67
CA LEU A 217 7.90 14.09 11.47
C LEU A 217 6.63 13.91 12.34
N PRO A 218 5.46 13.68 11.72
CA PRO A 218 4.23 13.53 12.48
C PRO A 218 4.32 12.31 13.41
N GLN A 219 3.89 12.49 14.67
CA GLN A 219 3.85 11.39 15.61
C GLN A 219 2.67 10.47 15.32
N PRO A 220 2.85 9.14 15.41
CA PRO A 220 1.74 8.20 15.33
C PRO A 220 0.69 8.48 16.41
N LEU A 221 -0.57 8.34 16.05
CA LEU A 221 -1.68 8.61 16.94
C LEU A 221 -1.73 7.58 18.09
N SER A 222 -2.09 8.06 19.26
CA SER A 222 -2.55 7.20 20.33
C SER A 222 -3.93 6.60 20.01
N LEU A 223 -4.30 5.52 20.69
CA LEU A 223 -5.59 4.87 20.50
C LEU A 223 -6.77 5.84 20.72
N ALA A 224 -6.69 6.71 21.73
CA ALA A 224 -7.71 7.72 22.00
C ALA A 224 -7.82 8.76 20.88
N GLU A 225 -6.70 9.17 20.31
CA GLU A 225 -6.69 10.08 19.16
C GLU A 225 -7.26 9.43 17.90
N VAL A 226 -7.01 8.14 17.68
CA VAL A 226 -7.65 7.38 16.59
C VAL A 226 -9.16 7.37 16.75
N GLN A 227 -9.68 7.11 17.95
CA GLN A 227 -11.12 7.15 18.23
C GLN A 227 -11.73 8.52 17.95
N GLN A 228 -11.02 9.60 18.25
CA GLN A 228 -11.52 10.99 18.09
C GLN A 228 -11.34 11.54 16.67
N GLN A 229 -10.18 11.31 16.04
CA GLN A 229 -9.80 11.97 14.80
C GLN A 229 -10.11 11.12 13.55
N VAL A 230 -10.08 9.78 13.67
CA VAL A 230 -10.19 8.86 12.56
C VAL A 230 -11.59 8.24 12.48
N LEU A 231 -12.11 7.72 13.59
CA LEU A 231 -13.36 6.99 13.61
C LEU A 231 -14.58 7.90 13.73
N ASP A 232 -15.70 7.40 13.24
CA ASP A 232 -17.04 7.93 13.47
C ASP A 232 -17.94 6.82 14.06
N ASP A 233 -19.20 7.13 14.37
CA ASP A 233 -20.17 6.18 14.95
C ASP A 233 -20.44 4.96 14.06
N LYS A 234 -20.22 5.12 12.75
CA LYS A 234 -20.45 4.10 11.70
C LYS A 234 -19.20 3.35 11.28
N THR A 235 -18.05 3.63 11.87
CA THR A 235 -16.78 3.02 11.44
C THR A 235 -16.16 2.22 12.57
N ALA A 236 -15.71 1.01 12.29
CA ALA A 236 -14.87 0.19 13.15
C ALA A 236 -13.50 -0.01 12.49
N LEU A 237 -12.43 0.18 13.27
CA LEU A 237 -11.07 -0.15 12.87
C LEU A 237 -10.79 -1.61 13.21
N LEU A 238 -10.26 -2.34 12.24
CA LEU A 238 -9.65 -3.65 12.41
C LEU A 238 -8.15 -3.53 12.12
N GLU A 239 -7.34 -3.51 13.16
CA GLU A 239 -5.88 -3.39 13.03
C GLU A 239 -5.20 -4.67 13.48
N TYR A 240 -4.38 -5.22 12.61
CA TYR A 240 -3.70 -6.50 12.79
C TYR A 240 -2.22 -6.31 13.09
N SER A 241 -1.67 -7.10 14.00
CA SER A 241 -0.24 -7.24 14.20
C SER A 241 0.09 -8.74 14.19
N LEU A 242 0.80 -9.18 13.15
CA LEU A 242 1.15 -10.60 12.98
C LEU A 242 2.52 -10.87 13.59
N GLY A 243 2.52 -11.53 14.74
CA GLY A 243 3.71 -11.99 15.44
C GLY A 243 4.03 -13.46 15.15
N ASN A 244 5.27 -13.90 15.38
CA ASN A 244 5.72 -15.26 15.06
C ASN A 244 4.94 -16.34 15.82
N GLN A 245 4.68 -16.15 17.12
CA GLN A 245 3.98 -17.14 17.96
C GLN A 245 2.49 -16.82 18.10
N SER A 246 2.14 -15.57 18.24
CA SER A 246 0.79 -15.08 18.40
C SER A 246 0.64 -13.78 17.64
N SER A 247 -0.51 -13.59 17.03
CA SER A 247 -0.92 -12.36 16.38
C SER A 247 -2.04 -11.70 17.18
N TYR A 248 -2.31 -10.44 16.91
CA TYR A 248 -3.33 -9.68 17.62
C TYR A 248 -4.18 -8.87 16.67
N LEU A 249 -5.46 -8.74 17.03
CA LEU A 249 -6.43 -7.87 16.37
C LEU A 249 -6.95 -6.87 17.38
N TRP A 250 -6.75 -5.59 17.12
CA TRP A 250 -7.48 -4.50 17.77
C TRP A 250 -8.74 -4.22 16.97
N ALA A 251 -9.90 -4.39 17.59
CA ALA A 251 -11.18 -3.94 17.08
C ALA A 251 -11.59 -2.68 17.87
N VAL A 252 -11.54 -1.53 17.18
CA VAL A 252 -11.73 -0.21 17.80
C VAL A 252 -12.95 0.48 17.21
N THR A 253 -13.83 0.95 18.08
CA THR A 253 -14.94 1.84 17.73
C THR A 253 -14.82 3.13 18.52
N GLN A 254 -15.61 4.15 18.24
CA GLN A 254 -15.65 5.34 19.09
C GLN A 254 -16.00 5.01 20.55
N GLY A 255 -16.85 3.99 20.76
CA GLY A 255 -17.34 3.63 22.08
C GLY A 255 -16.50 2.63 22.86
N GLY A 256 -15.46 2.03 22.25
CA GLY A 256 -14.69 1.03 22.95
C GLY A 256 -13.59 0.36 22.14
N VAL A 257 -12.77 -0.37 22.85
CA VAL A 257 -11.62 -1.11 22.33
C VAL A 257 -11.70 -2.56 22.79
N SER A 258 -11.55 -3.47 21.87
CA SER A 258 -11.42 -4.91 22.14
C SER A 258 -10.15 -5.43 21.49
N LEU A 259 -9.49 -6.34 22.19
CA LEU A 259 -8.25 -6.99 21.75
C LEU A 259 -8.46 -8.50 21.67
N PHE A 260 -8.08 -9.08 20.56
CA PHE A 260 -8.20 -10.52 20.33
C PHE A 260 -6.84 -11.13 19.99
N LYS A 261 -6.58 -12.30 20.56
CA LYS A 261 -5.41 -13.11 20.23
C LYS A 261 -5.74 -13.99 19.04
N LEU A 262 -4.89 -13.97 18.03
CA LEU A 262 -4.97 -14.75 16.81
C LEU A 262 -3.81 -15.77 16.75
N PRO A 263 -3.87 -16.77 15.86
CA PRO A 263 -2.75 -17.66 15.57
C PRO A 263 -1.49 -16.90 15.15
N GLY A 264 -0.33 -17.54 15.26
CA GLY A 264 0.93 -16.94 14.82
C GLY A 264 0.94 -16.65 13.31
N ARG A 265 1.83 -15.74 12.89
CA ARG A 265 1.97 -15.22 11.52
C ARG A 265 1.89 -16.31 10.45
N SER A 266 2.69 -17.39 10.58
CA SER A 266 2.74 -18.43 9.55
C SER A 266 1.40 -19.10 9.30
N ALA A 267 0.56 -19.26 10.31
CA ALA A 267 -0.76 -19.86 10.17
C ALA A 267 -1.75 -18.88 9.47
N VAL A 268 -1.68 -17.59 9.82
CA VAL A 268 -2.52 -16.56 9.19
C VAL A 268 -2.08 -16.34 7.73
N ASP A 269 -0.78 -16.23 7.49
CA ASP A 269 -0.23 -16.07 6.13
C ASP A 269 -0.60 -17.26 5.24
N GLN A 270 -0.54 -18.51 5.76
CA GLN A 270 -0.94 -19.70 5.00
C GLN A 270 -2.41 -19.65 4.61
N GLN A 271 -3.32 -19.30 5.53
CA GLN A 271 -4.75 -19.17 5.22
C GLN A 271 -5.01 -18.06 4.18
N ALA A 272 -4.29 -16.94 4.26
CA ALA A 272 -4.39 -15.86 3.29
C ALA A 272 -3.90 -16.30 1.90
N ILE A 273 -2.80 -17.05 1.84
CA ILE A 273 -2.27 -17.63 0.60
C ILE A 273 -3.25 -18.66 0.03
N ASP A 274 -3.81 -19.54 0.87
CA ASP A 274 -4.78 -20.56 0.45
C ASP A 274 -6.03 -19.90 -0.17
N LEU A 275 -6.57 -18.87 0.46
CA LEU A 275 -7.68 -18.10 -0.12
C LEU A 275 -7.29 -17.43 -1.43
N ARG A 276 -6.13 -16.76 -1.47
CA ARG A 276 -5.65 -16.10 -2.70
C ARG A 276 -5.49 -17.12 -3.85
N ASN A 277 -5.06 -18.32 -3.53
CA ASN A 277 -4.94 -19.42 -4.51
C ASN A 277 -6.30 -19.88 -5.07
N GLN A 278 -7.40 -19.66 -4.36
CA GLN A 278 -8.75 -19.90 -4.88
C GLN A 278 -9.29 -18.69 -5.67
N LEU A 279 -8.84 -17.47 -5.31
CA LEU A 279 -9.26 -16.24 -5.99
C LEU A 279 -8.62 -16.08 -7.37
N VAL A 280 -7.33 -16.42 -7.50
CA VAL A 280 -6.55 -16.14 -8.70
C VAL A 280 -6.17 -17.45 -9.40
N PRO A 281 -6.58 -17.69 -10.67
CA PRO A 281 -6.23 -18.89 -11.41
C PRO A 281 -4.71 -19.08 -11.52
N THR A 282 -4.23 -20.34 -11.41
CA THR A 282 -2.80 -20.70 -11.36
C THR A 282 -1.98 -20.12 -12.51
N ARG A 283 -2.55 -20.07 -13.72
CA ARG A 283 -1.92 -19.48 -14.92
C ARG A 283 -1.68 -17.96 -14.84
N LEU A 284 -2.30 -17.30 -13.87
CA LEU A 284 -2.21 -15.84 -13.68
C LEU A 284 -1.41 -15.48 -12.41
N ARG A 285 -0.69 -16.45 -11.81
CA ARG A 285 0.07 -16.23 -10.59
C ARG A 285 1.52 -15.93 -10.93
N THR A 286 2.04 -14.85 -10.38
CA THR A 286 3.48 -14.55 -10.30
C THR A 286 3.94 -14.67 -8.86
N ARG A 287 5.22 -14.90 -8.65
CA ARG A 287 5.79 -15.09 -7.31
C ARG A 287 6.40 -13.77 -6.83
N ILE A 288 5.85 -13.18 -5.76
CA ILE A 288 6.44 -12.02 -5.07
C ILE A 288 6.74 -12.44 -3.62
N ALA A 289 8.00 -12.38 -3.22
CA ALA A 289 8.45 -12.66 -1.85
C ALA A 289 7.91 -13.96 -1.24
N GLY A 290 7.73 -15.02 -2.05
CA GLY A 290 7.19 -16.31 -1.62
C GLY A 290 5.67 -16.44 -1.71
N ILE A 291 4.95 -15.37 -2.03
CA ILE A 291 3.51 -15.35 -2.27
C ILE A 291 3.28 -15.40 -3.78
N ASP A 292 2.43 -16.33 -4.24
CA ASP A 292 2.02 -16.35 -5.63
C ASP A 292 1.06 -15.18 -5.91
N VAL A 293 1.47 -14.22 -6.73
CA VAL A 293 0.65 -13.12 -7.21
C VAL A 293 0.29 -13.31 -8.68
N ALA A 294 -0.80 -12.70 -9.13
CA ALA A 294 -1.30 -12.92 -10.48
C ALA A 294 -0.34 -12.38 -11.56
N ALA A 295 -0.09 -13.16 -12.60
CA ALA A 295 0.61 -12.70 -13.79
C ALA A 295 -0.31 -11.83 -14.67
N SER A 296 0.23 -10.76 -15.24
CA SER A 296 -0.52 -9.67 -15.90
C SER A 296 -1.14 -9.98 -17.26
N GLN A 297 -1.26 -11.24 -17.65
CA GLN A 297 -1.68 -11.63 -19.01
C GLN A 297 -3.17 -11.49 -19.35
N THR A 298 -4.03 -11.01 -18.44
CA THR A 298 -5.48 -11.02 -18.68
C THR A 298 -6.07 -9.77 -19.29
N ARG A 299 -5.47 -8.61 -19.09
CA ARG A 299 -5.86 -7.44 -19.87
C ARG A 299 -5.17 -7.50 -21.25
N GLY A 300 -5.91 -7.94 -22.25
CA GLY A 300 -5.43 -7.99 -23.63
C GLY A 300 -5.39 -9.37 -24.28
N LEU A 301 -5.45 -10.46 -23.52
CA LEU A 301 -5.83 -11.74 -24.07
C LEU A 301 -7.34 -11.90 -23.87
N GLY A 302 -8.10 -12.02 -24.94
CA GLY A 302 -9.53 -12.35 -24.90
C GLY A 302 -9.82 -13.74 -24.32
N VAL A 303 -9.14 -14.08 -23.22
CA VAL A 303 -9.39 -15.28 -22.45
C VAL A 303 -10.66 -15.04 -21.67
N ALA A 304 -11.78 -15.48 -22.24
CA ALA A 304 -12.91 -15.85 -21.42
C ALA A 304 -12.34 -16.82 -20.37
N ALA A 305 -12.15 -16.33 -19.14
CA ALA A 305 -11.87 -17.22 -18.03
C ALA A 305 -13.01 -18.23 -18.04
N ALA A 306 -12.69 -19.51 -18.19
CA ALA A 306 -13.71 -20.55 -18.05
C ALA A 306 -14.42 -20.29 -16.75
N ALA A 307 -15.75 -20.19 -16.77
CA ALA A 307 -16.55 -19.99 -15.59
C ALA A 307 -16.07 -20.98 -14.52
N PRO A 308 -15.72 -20.51 -13.29
CA PRO A 308 -15.31 -21.43 -12.24
C PRO A 308 -16.41 -22.45 -12.03
N ASP A 309 -16.07 -23.72 -12.01
CA ASP A 309 -17.06 -24.76 -11.76
C ASP A 309 -17.51 -24.79 -10.28
N ASN A 310 -18.55 -25.54 -9.97
CA ASN A 310 -19.08 -25.64 -8.61
C ASN A 310 -18.06 -26.20 -7.61
N SER A 311 -17.07 -26.98 -8.06
CA SER A 311 -16.00 -27.50 -7.18
C SER A 311 -15.05 -26.39 -6.74
N ALA A 312 -14.72 -25.45 -7.63
CA ALA A 312 -13.93 -24.26 -7.32
C ALA A 312 -14.67 -23.33 -6.34
N ALA A 313 -16.00 -23.19 -6.49
CA ALA A 313 -16.81 -22.39 -5.58
C ALA A 313 -16.81 -22.95 -4.14
N ALA A 314 -16.92 -24.25 -3.97
CA ALA A 314 -16.88 -24.89 -2.66
C ALA A 314 -15.50 -24.78 -1.99
N ALA A 315 -14.42 -24.97 -2.74
CA ALA A 315 -13.04 -24.80 -2.26
C ALA A 315 -12.78 -23.36 -1.83
N PHE A 316 -13.20 -22.38 -2.65
CA PHE A 316 -13.15 -20.97 -2.30
C PHE A 316 -13.91 -20.65 -1.01
N ALA A 317 -15.18 -21.10 -0.91
CA ALA A 317 -16.01 -20.86 0.29
C ALA A 317 -15.35 -21.41 1.56
N THR A 318 -14.73 -22.59 1.47
CA THR A 318 -14.02 -23.21 2.58
C THR A 318 -12.81 -22.39 3.02
N ALA A 319 -11.93 -22.02 2.08
CA ALA A 319 -10.73 -21.23 2.38
C ALA A 319 -11.10 -19.83 2.90
N SER A 320 -12.10 -19.19 2.28
CA SER A 320 -12.56 -17.86 2.66
C SER A 320 -13.20 -17.84 4.05
N ASN A 321 -14.05 -18.81 4.38
CA ASN A 321 -14.65 -18.91 5.70
C ASN A 321 -13.62 -19.27 6.78
N ALA A 322 -12.61 -20.09 6.47
CA ALA A 322 -11.52 -20.39 7.39
C ALA A 322 -10.75 -19.12 7.79
N LEU A 323 -10.39 -18.28 6.82
CA LEU A 323 -9.72 -17.01 7.09
C LEU A 323 -10.66 -16.05 7.84
N TYR A 324 -11.94 -15.92 7.44
CA TYR A 324 -12.92 -15.09 8.14
C TYR A 324 -12.99 -15.44 9.63
N LYS A 325 -13.11 -16.72 9.97
CA LYS A 325 -13.16 -17.21 11.35
C LYS A 325 -11.93 -16.83 12.15
N THR A 326 -10.78 -16.78 11.49
CA THR A 326 -9.53 -16.43 12.16
C THR A 326 -9.39 -14.94 12.37
N VAL A 327 -9.72 -14.11 11.36
CA VAL A 327 -9.31 -12.70 11.37
C VAL A 327 -10.44 -11.70 11.57
N VAL A 328 -11.72 -12.08 11.38
CA VAL A 328 -12.87 -11.16 11.52
C VAL A 328 -13.87 -11.64 12.58
N GLU A 329 -14.21 -12.93 12.59
CA GLU A 329 -15.24 -13.49 13.49
C GLU A 329 -15.01 -13.17 14.98
N PRO A 330 -13.77 -13.14 15.52
CA PRO A 330 -13.54 -12.74 16.92
C PRO A 330 -14.14 -11.39 17.28
N ALA A 331 -14.20 -10.45 16.33
CA ALA A 331 -14.74 -9.11 16.51
C ALA A 331 -16.19 -8.97 15.99
N ALA A 332 -16.79 -9.98 15.39
CA ALA A 332 -18.05 -9.87 14.64
C ALA A 332 -19.19 -9.21 15.41
N SER A 333 -19.30 -9.48 16.72
CA SER A 333 -20.33 -8.88 17.58
C SER A 333 -20.23 -7.36 17.73
N LEU A 334 -19.06 -6.75 17.42
CA LEU A 334 -18.80 -5.33 17.50
C LEU A 334 -19.02 -4.61 16.18
N LEU A 335 -19.01 -5.35 15.06
CA LEU A 335 -18.98 -4.79 13.72
C LEU A 335 -20.37 -4.39 13.23
N GLY A 336 -21.39 -5.25 13.41
CA GLY A 336 -22.73 -5.00 12.86
C GLY A 336 -22.68 -4.67 11.38
N ASP A 337 -23.30 -3.56 10.98
CA ASP A 337 -23.31 -2.99 9.63
C ASP A 337 -22.28 -1.84 9.43
N LYS A 338 -21.34 -1.69 10.37
CA LYS A 338 -20.34 -0.61 10.33
C LYS A 338 -19.43 -0.72 9.11
N ARG A 339 -18.91 0.42 8.68
CA ARG A 339 -17.76 0.47 7.78
C ARG A 339 -16.55 -0.10 8.49
N LEU A 340 -15.80 -0.95 7.81
CA LEU A 340 -14.56 -1.52 8.31
C LEU A 340 -13.37 -0.77 7.72
N LEU A 341 -12.62 -0.09 8.58
CA LEU A 341 -11.29 0.41 8.25
C LEU A 341 -10.31 -0.71 8.57
N VAL A 342 -9.71 -1.29 7.54
CA VAL A 342 -8.78 -2.43 7.68
C VAL A 342 -7.34 -1.93 7.57
N VAL A 343 -6.56 -2.14 8.63
CA VAL A 343 -5.11 -1.96 8.66
C VAL A 343 -4.49 -3.35 8.75
N ALA A 344 -4.19 -3.91 7.59
CA ALA A 344 -3.68 -5.28 7.44
C ALA A 344 -2.18 -5.39 7.78
N ASP A 345 -1.71 -6.62 7.98
CA ASP A 345 -0.29 -6.97 8.16
C ASP A 345 0.03 -8.28 7.43
N GLY A 346 1.26 -8.45 6.97
CA GLY A 346 1.71 -9.67 6.29
C GLY A 346 0.88 -10.00 5.06
N ALA A 347 0.58 -11.29 4.86
CA ALA A 347 -0.19 -11.76 3.72
C ALA A 347 -1.64 -11.23 3.67
N LEU A 348 -2.17 -10.67 4.76
CA LEU A 348 -3.49 -10.05 4.77
C LEU A 348 -3.57 -8.82 3.86
N ASN A 349 -2.44 -8.16 3.56
CA ASN A 349 -2.39 -7.05 2.61
C ASN A 349 -2.77 -7.46 1.17
N TYR A 350 -2.73 -8.74 0.86
CA TYR A 350 -3.02 -9.28 -0.48
C TYR A 350 -4.38 -9.95 -0.59
N VAL A 351 -5.22 -9.82 0.43
CA VAL A 351 -6.56 -10.42 0.50
C VAL A 351 -7.62 -9.33 0.55
N PRO A 352 -8.56 -9.27 -0.42
CA PRO A 352 -9.72 -8.39 -0.30
C PRO A 352 -10.69 -8.96 0.74
N PHE A 353 -10.85 -8.26 1.85
CA PHE A 353 -11.78 -8.64 2.93
C PHE A 353 -13.23 -8.66 2.44
N GLU A 354 -13.54 -7.93 1.38
CA GLU A 354 -14.81 -7.97 0.67
C GLU A 354 -15.24 -9.38 0.31
N SER A 355 -14.29 -10.25 -0.03
CA SER A 355 -14.51 -11.62 -0.48
C SER A 355 -14.59 -12.66 0.65
N LEU A 356 -14.42 -12.23 1.91
CA LEU A 356 -14.53 -13.14 3.04
C LEU A 356 -15.97 -13.62 3.23
N VAL A 357 -16.15 -14.94 3.32
CA VAL A 357 -17.45 -15.59 3.49
C VAL A 357 -17.73 -15.80 4.97
N THR A 358 -18.82 -15.21 5.46
CA THR A 358 -19.14 -15.14 6.90
C THR A 358 -19.73 -16.43 7.47
N ALA A 359 -20.25 -17.32 6.63
CA ALA A 359 -20.79 -18.62 7.05
C ALA A 359 -20.31 -19.73 6.11
N SER A 360 -20.11 -20.93 6.68
CA SER A 360 -19.71 -22.11 5.90
C SER A 360 -20.86 -22.62 5.02
N GLY A 361 -20.51 -23.06 3.81
CA GLY A 361 -21.44 -23.70 2.86
C GLY A 361 -21.76 -22.83 1.66
N GLY A 362 -21.91 -23.47 0.52
CA GLY A 362 -22.29 -22.87 -0.75
C GLY A 362 -21.36 -23.31 -1.89
N ALA A 363 -21.97 -23.75 -2.98
CA ALA A 363 -21.29 -24.02 -4.24
C ALA A 363 -21.71 -23.01 -5.32
N ASP A 364 -22.41 -21.93 -4.94
CA ASP A 364 -22.87 -20.87 -5.81
C ASP A 364 -22.31 -19.52 -5.34
N TYR A 365 -21.40 -18.95 -6.10
CA TYR A 365 -20.79 -17.65 -5.81
C TYR A 365 -21.82 -16.53 -5.62
N SER A 366 -22.98 -16.57 -6.31
CA SER A 366 -24.01 -15.54 -6.21
C SER A 366 -24.82 -15.61 -4.89
N ALA A 367 -24.77 -16.72 -4.19
CA ALA A 367 -25.52 -16.97 -2.96
C ALA A 367 -24.67 -16.96 -1.69
N MET A 368 -23.34 -16.78 -1.81
CA MET A 368 -22.45 -16.76 -0.65
C MET A 368 -22.64 -15.49 0.20
N PRO A 369 -22.63 -15.63 1.54
CA PRO A 369 -22.72 -14.49 2.45
C PRO A 369 -21.35 -13.82 2.60
N TYR A 370 -20.99 -12.98 1.64
CA TYR A 370 -19.75 -12.22 1.66
C TYR A 370 -19.79 -11.08 2.69
N LEU A 371 -18.66 -10.73 3.27
CA LEU A 371 -18.54 -9.60 4.20
C LEU A 371 -18.98 -8.28 3.54
N VAL A 372 -18.71 -8.09 2.24
CA VAL A 372 -19.15 -6.90 1.47
C VAL A 372 -20.67 -6.77 1.41
N THR A 373 -21.44 -7.84 1.65
CA THR A 373 -22.90 -7.74 1.65
C THR A 373 -23.44 -6.98 2.86
N THR A 374 -22.71 -7.00 3.98
CA THR A 374 -23.07 -6.31 5.23
C THR A 374 -22.27 -5.03 5.44
N ASN A 375 -20.97 -5.05 5.16
CA ASN A 375 -20.05 -3.99 5.57
C ASN A 375 -19.44 -3.27 4.35
N GLU A 376 -19.30 -1.96 4.44
CA GLU A 376 -18.38 -1.20 3.61
C GLU A 376 -16.95 -1.47 4.08
N ILE A 377 -16.00 -1.62 3.16
CA ILE A 377 -14.60 -1.91 3.50
C ILE A 377 -13.69 -0.91 2.81
N VAL A 378 -12.77 -0.33 3.61
CA VAL A 378 -11.73 0.57 3.17
C VAL A 378 -10.42 0.18 3.87
N TYR A 379 -9.30 0.38 3.19
CA TYR A 379 -7.99 0.02 3.71
C TYR A 379 -7.18 1.26 4.05
N ALA A 380 -6.23 1.10 4.96
CA ALA A 380 -5.23 2.12 5.21
C ALA A 380 -3.88 1.48 5.55
N PRO A 381 -2.76 2.16 5.25
CA PRO A 381 -1.43 1.73 5.69
C PRO A 381 -1.28 1.77 7.22
N SER A 382 -1.89 2.76 7.86
CA SER A 382 -2.05 2.89 9.31
C SER A 382 -3.21 3.85 9.62
N ALA A 383 -3.76 3.81 10.83
CA ALA A 383 -4.77 4.77 11.26
C ALA A 383 -4.21 6.20 11.32
N SER A 384 -2.94 6.36 11.67
CA SER A 384 -2.26 7.66 11.71
C SER A 384 -2.16 8.30 10.32
N VAL A 385 -1.89 7.52 9.27
CA VAL A 385 -1.86 8.01 7.88
C VAL A 385 -3.20 8.62 7.47
N VAL A 386 -4.32 8.00 7.84
CA VAL A 386 -5.66 8.55 7.54
C VAL A 386 -5.86 9.92 8.16
N SER A 387 -5.43 10.13 9.41
CA SER A 387 -5.53 11.43 10.08
C SER A 387 -4.70 12.51 9.38
N VAL A 388 -3.48 12.17 8.97
CA VAL A 388 -2.59 13.13 8.26
C VAL A 388 -3.19 13.51 6.92
N ILE A 389 -3.60 12.54 6.11
CA ILE A 389 -4.23 12.76 4.81
C ILE A 389 -5.48 13.64 4.96
N ARG A 390 -6.32 13.35 5.95
CA ARG A 390 -7.56 14.11 6.21
C ARG A 390 -7.30 15.59 6.53
N LYS A 391 -6.23 15.90 7.28
CA LYS A 391 -5.83 17.27 7.60
C LYS A 391 -5.27 18.04 6.40
N GLN A 392 -4.71 17.34 5.44
CA GLN A 392 -4.10 17.93 4.23
C GLN A 392 -5.08 18.07 3.07
N THR A 393 -6.21 17.36 3.12
CA THR A 393 -7.15 17.32 2.00
C THR A 393 -7.82 18.67 1.76
N VAL A 394 -7.57 19.25 0.61
CA VAL A 394 -8.32 20.39 0.08
C VAL A 394 -9.48 19.84 -0.74
N LYS A 395 -10.72 20.19 -0.40
CA LYS A 395 -11.90 19.77 -1.18
C LYS A 395 -11.98 20.60 -2.47
N PRO A 396 -11.83 19.99 -3.65
CA PRO A 396 -12.01 20.72 -4.91
C PRO A 396 -13.48 21.17 -5.03
N THR A 397 -13.67 22.37 -5.52
CA THR A 397 -14.99 22.98 -5.71
C THR A 397 -15.70 22.50 -6.97
N GLY A 398 -15.01 21.78 -7.87
CA GLY A 398 -15.52 21.34 -9.17
C GLY A 398 -16.09 19.92 -9.19
N LYS A 399 -16.86 19.63 -10.24
CA LYS A 399 -17.34 18.27 -10.56
C LYS A 399 -16.56 17.64 -11.74
N ASN A 400 -15.35 18.13 -12.00
CA ASN A 400 -14.55 17.73 -13.15
C ASN A 400 -13.89 16.37 -12.92
N ILE A 401 -13.91 15.52 -13.92
CA ILE A 401 -13.25 14.22 -13.91
C ILE A 401 -12.24 14.18 -15.06
N LEU A 402 -11.03 13.71 -14.78
CA LEU A 402 -10.04 13.37 -15.79
C LEU A 402 -10.06 11.85 -16.01
N LEU A 403 -10.13 11.44 -17.26
CA LEU A 403 -10.12 10.04 -17.70
C LEU A 403 -8.94 9.86 -18.66
N VAL A 404 -7.97 9.04 -18.28
CA VAL A 404 -6.79 8.68 -19.07
C VAL A 404 -6.90 7.20 -19.43
N ALA A 405 -7.09 6.87 -20.72
CA ALA A 405 -7.41 5.50 -21.11
C ALA A 405 -6.95 5.16 -22.54
N ASP A 406 -6.88 3.86 -22.85
CA ASP A 406 -6.58 3.30 -24.17
C ASP A 406 -5.37 3.95 -24.86
N PRO A 407 -4.20 4.06 -24.19
CA PRO A 407 -2.99 4.62 -24.78
C PRO A 407 -2.48 3.77 -25.96
N VAL A 408 -1.58 4.35 -26.77
CA VAL A 408 -0.98 3.68 -27.92
C VAL A 408 0.36 3.06 -27.52
N PHE A 409 0.46 1.74 -27.52
CA PHE A 409 1.66 1.02 -27.08
C PHE A 409 2.63 0.62 -28.20
N ASN A 410 2.18 0.70 -29.48
CA ASN A 410 2.96 0.21 -30.61
C ASN A 410 2.88 1.19 -31.78
N SER A 411 4.00 1.43 -32.45
CA SER A 411 4.09 2.26 -33.67
C SER A 411 3.30 1.72 -34.87
N ASN A 412 3.01 0.41 -34.88
CA ASN A 412 2.17 -0.22 -35.91
C ASN A 412 0.66 -0.05 -35.65
N ASP A 413 0.27 0.51 -34.51
CA ASP A 413 -1.14 0.80 -34.22
C ASP A 413 -1.65 1.86 -35.22
N PRO A 414 -2.82 1.64 -35.88
CA PRO A 414 -3.39 2.61 -36.80
C PRO A 414 -3.57 4.03 -36.23
N ARG A 415 -3.67 4.15 -34.91
CA ARG A 415 -3.82 5.42 -34.19
C ARG A 415 -2.50 6.20 -34.06
N ALA A 416 -1.37 5.54 -34.31
CA ALA A 416 -0.04 6.16 -34.34
C ALA A 416 0.25 6.94 -35.62
N LYS A 417 -0.64 6.88 -36.64
CA LYS A 417 -0.46 7.53 -37.92
C LYS A 417 -0.40 9.05 -37.74
N GLY A 418 0.74 9.65 -38.15
CA GLY A 418 1.02 11.07 -38.01
C GLY A 418 1.76 11.47 -36.73
N ALA A 419 2.03 10.55 -35.84
CA ALA A 419 2.97 10.77 -34.74
C ALA A 419 4.39 10.84 -35.32
N ALA A 420 5.19 11.83 -34.89
CA ALA A 420 6.61 11.84 -35.22
C ALA A 420 7.21 10.50 -34.76
N ALA A 421 7.92 9.82 -35.68
CA ALA A 421 8.69 8.65 -35.29
C ALA A 421 9.62 9.06 -34.13
N ALA A 422 9.58 8.36 -33.03
CA ALA A 422 10.61 8.52 -32.00
C ALA A 422 11.97 8.31 -32.68
N PRO A 423 13.03 9.06 -32.29
CA PRO A 423 14.34 8.89 -32.88
C PRO A 423 14.71 7.40 -32.85
N ALA A 424 15.11 6.86 -34.01
CA ALA A 424 15.35 5.41 -34.22
C ALA A 424 16.44 4.82 -33.30
N ALA A 425 17.19 5.65 -32.58
CA ALA A 425 18.24 5.23 -31.65
C ALA A 425 17.70 4.58 -30.36
N ASP A 426 16.43 4.78 -29.99
CA ASP A 426 15.93 4.40 -28.68
C ASP A 426 15.01 3.17 -28.65
N ALA A 427 14.63 2.63 -29.83
CA ALA A 427 13.72 1.50 -29.89
C ALA A 427 14.36 0.16 -29.45
N ASP A 428 15.66 0.00 -29.63
CA ASP A 428 16.39 -1.23 -29.27
C ASP A 428 16.90 -1.25 -27.82
N THR A 429 16.94 -0.10 -27.15
CA THR A 429 17.59 0.03 -25.84
C THR A 429 16.63 -0.04 -24.68
N ARG A 430 15.32 -0.01 -24.91
CA ARG A 430 14.26 0.00 -23.88
C ARG A 430 13.95 -1.39 -23.29
N GLY A 431 14.78 -2.39 -23.56
CA GLY A 431 14.40 -3.81 -23.46
C GLY A 431 14.72 -4.57 -22.17
N LEU A 432 15.71 -4.24 -21.34
CA LEU A 432 16.22 -5.17 -20.34
C LEU A 432 15.71 -4.97 -18.90
N GLY A 433 15.56 -3.77 -18.39
CA GLY A 433 14.91 -3.53 -17.07
C GLY A 433 13.40 -3.69 -17.19
N LEU A 434 12.86 -3.35 -18.35
CA LEU A 434 11.50 -3.61 -18.75
C LEU A 434 11.29 -5.08 -19.06
N ALA A 435 12.28 -5.80 -19.60
CA ALA A 435 12.21 -7.24 -19.87
C ALA A 435 12.13 -8.07 -18.59
N SER A 436 12.74 -7.66 -17.47
CA SER A 436 12.55 -8.32 -16.18
C SER A 436 11.18 -7.99 -15.57
N ALA A 437 10.73 -6.75 -15.66
CA ALA A 437 9.37 -6.37 -15.25
C ALA A 437 8.30 -6.99 -16.16
N LEU A 438 8.63 -7.28 -17.42
CA LEU A 438 7.74 -7.88 -18.42
C LEU A 438 7.82 -9.40 -18.47
N THR A 439 8.93 -10.03 -18.08
CA THR A 439 8.96 -11.47 -17.80
C THR A 439 8.09 -11.79 -16.60
N ASP A 440 8.01 -10.89 -15.62
CA ASP A 440 7.04 -10.99 -14.52
C ASP A 440 5.59 -10.76 -15.02
N VAL A 441 5.40 -9.86 -16.00
CA VAL A 441 4.10 -9.48 -16.57
C VAL A 441 3.66 -10.43 -17.71
N ALA A 442 4.56 -10.95 -18.53
CA ALA A 442 4.24 -11.72 -19.73
C ALA A 442 4.38 -13.24 -19.57
N GLY A 443 4.94 -13.74 -18.47
CA GLY A 443 5.10 -15.17 -18.22
C GLY A 443 5.93 -15.91 -19.30
N THR A 444 6.80 -15.21 -20.03
CA THR A 444 7.66 -15.81 -21.05
C THR A 444 8.91 -16.40 -20.39
N PRO A 445 9.31 -17.65 -20.74
CA PRO A 445 10.53 -18.24 -20.22
C PRO A 445 11.74 -17.38 -20.56
N ALA A 446 12.66 -17.24 -19.61
CA ALA A 446 13.88 -16.42 -19.70
C ALA A 446 14.82 -16.72 -20.90
N ASN A 447 14.53 -17.71 -21.73
CA ASN A 447 15.33 -18.15 -22.87
C ASN A 447 14.80 -17.72 -24.24
N GLN A 448 13.72 -16.92 -24.29
CA GLN A 448 13.24 -16.36 -25.56
C GLN A 448 13.27 -14.83 -25.46
N THR A 449 14.39 -14.24 -25.85
CA THR A 449 14.49 -12.82 -26.17
C THR A 449 13.57 -12.55 -27.36
N PRO A 450 12.52 -11.73 -27.25
CA PRO A 450 11.76 -11.31 -28.42
C PRO A 450 12.67 -10.44 -29.29
N ALA A 451 12.90 -10.87 -30.50
CA ALA A 451 13.66 -10.11 -31.51
C ALA A 451 12.96 -8.84 -32.01
N SER A 452 11.87 -8.42 -31.34
CA SER A 452 11.11 -7.22 -31.70
C SER A 452 10.33 -6.73 -30.46
N GLY A 453 10.77 -5.63 -29.87
CA GLY A 453 10.05 -4.72 -28.96
C GLY A 453 8.91 -5.25 -28.10
N LEU A 454 8.68 -4.53 -27.02
CA LEU A 454 7.60 -4.76 -26.07
C LEU A 454 6.22 -4.83 -26.74
N LEU A 455 5.58 -6.00 -26.74
CA LEU A 455 4.23 -6.18 -27.29
C LEU A 455 3.19 -6.12 -26.14
N LEU A 456 2.77 -4.91 -25.77
CA LEU A 456 1.60 -4.72 -24.93
C LEU A 456 0.33 -4.73 -25.78
N ALA A 457 -0.64 -5.55 -25.38
CA ALA A 457 -1.91 -5.63 -26.07
C ALA A 457 -2.75 -4.37 -25.80
N ARG A 458 -3.47 -3.89 -26.81
CA ARG A 458 -4.43 -2.80 -26.65
C ARG A 458 -5.56 -3.21 -25.72
N LEU A 459 -5.95 -2.30 -24.82
CA LEU A 459 -7.03 -2.46 -23.84
C LEU A 459 -8.29 -1.73 -24.32
N THR A 460 -9.04 -2.34 -25.25
CA THR A 460 -10.22 -1.68 -25.85
C THR A 460 -11.35 -1.39 -24.86
N GLY A 461 -11.48 -2.19 -23.80
CA GLY A 461 -12.47 -1.98 -22.74
C GLY A 461 -12.23 -0.70 -21.96
N THR A 462 -10.98 -0.24 -21.84
CA THR A 462 -10.66 1.00 -21.11
C THR A 462 -11.19 2.24 -21.84
N ARG A 463 -11.26 2.21 -23.17
CA ARG A 463 -11.92 3.26 -23.97
C ARG A 463 -13.41 3.31 -23.65
N THR A 464 -14.10 2.16 -23.72
CA THR A 464 -15.52 2.05 -23.41
C THR A 464 -15.81 2.53 -21.97
N GLU A 465 -14.97 2.12 -21.04
CA GLU A 465 -15.03 2.55 -19.63
C GLU A 465 -14.95 4.09 -19.51
N ALA A 466 -13.94 4.71 -20.12
CA ALA A 466 -13.77 6.17 -20.09
C ALA A 466 -14.93 6.91 -20.77
N GLU A 467 -15.38 6.48 -21.93
CA GLU A 467 -16.46 7.11 -22.67
C GLU A 467 -17.79 7.04 -21.91
N GLU A 468 -18.13 5.89 -21.30
CA GLU A 468 -19.35 5.75 -20.50
C GLU A 468 -19.28 6.56 -19.19
N ILE A 469 -18.13 6.59 -18.50
CA ILE A 469 -17.94 7.44 -17.32
C ILE A 469 -18.09 8.92 -17.70
N ALA A 470 -17.50 9.35 -18.82
CA ALA A 470 -17.63 10.73 -19.29
C ALA A 470 -19.08 11.10 -19.61
N LYS A 471 -19.82 10.22 -20.24
CA LYS A 471 -21.24 10.38 -20.53
C LYS A 471 -22.07 10.54 -19.25
N LEU A 472 -21.84 9.68 -18.25
CA LEU A 472 -22.48 9.77 -16.94
C LEU A 472 -22.13 11.09 -16.23
N THR A 473 -20.86 11.51 -16.28
CA THR A 473 -20.39 12.76 -15.68
C THR A 473 -21.11 13.96 -16.30
N ARG A 474 -21.16 14.03 -17.62
CA ARG A 474 -21.85 15.13 -18.34
C ARG A 474 -23.35 15.12 -18.07
N ALA A 475 -23.98 13.95 -18.03
CA ALA A 475 -25.41 13.81 -17.70
C ALA A 475 -25.74 14.26 -16.27
N SER A 476 -24.77 14.19 -15.33
CA SER A 476 -24.90 14.68 -13.95
C SER A 476 -24.56 16.18 -13.78
N GLY A 477 -24.28 16.90 -14.89
CA GLY A 477 -23.91 18.32 -14.88
C GLY A 477 -22.44 18.58 -14.51
N GLY A 478 -21.57 17.56 -14.58
CA GLY A 478 -20.12 17.68 -14.45
C GLY A 478 -19.43 17.83 -15.81
N GLN A 479 -18.12 18.10 -15.77
CA GLN A 479 -17.24 18.11 -16.94
C GLN A 479 -16.33 16.88 -16.91
N ALA A 480 -16.07 16.29 -18.08
CA ALA A 480 -15.17 15.17 -18.23
C ALA A 480 -14.15 15.47 -19.34
N ASP A 481 -12.90 15.53 -18.95
CA ASP A 481 -11.77 15.55 -19.86
C ASP A 481 -11.34 14.10 -20.11
N ILE A 482 -11.20 13.74 -21.39
CA ILE A 482 -10.84 12.38 -21.78
C ILE A 482 -9.54 12.47 -22.59
N TRP A 483 -8.50 11.82 -22.09
CA TRP A 483 -7.24 11.65 -22.81
C TRP A 483 -7.14 10.21 -23.30
N LEU A 484 -7.29 10.04 -24.60
CA LEU A 484 -7.23 8.74 -25.30
C LEU A 484 -6.07 8.75 -26.29
N ASP A 485 -5.71 7.57 -26.75
CA ASP A 485 -4.71 7.39 -27.80
C ASP A 485 -3.37 8.07 -27.42
N LEU A 486 -2.84 8.91 -28.28
CA LEU A 486 -1.59 9.66 -28.05
C LEU A 486 -1.74 10.76 -26.96
N GLN A 487 -2.97 11.15 -26.61
CA GLN A 487 -3.18 12.11 -25.53
C GLN A 487 -3.05 11.44 -24.14
N ALA A 488 -3.24 10.13 -24.04
CA ALA A 488 -2.97 9.37 -22.83
C ALA A 488 -1.45 9.19 -22.67
N SER A 489 -0.72 10.29 -22.52
CA SER A 489 0.74 10.37 -22.51
C SER A 489 1.26 10.84 -21.16
N GLU A 490 2.43 10.40 -20.82
CA GLU A 490 3.19 10.81 -19.63
C GLU A 490 3.36 12.33 -19.60
N ALA A 491 3.79 12.94 -20.71
CA ALA A 491 3.96 14.39 -20.82
C ALA A 491 2.69 15.18 -20.46
N ASN A 492 1.50 14.69 -20.83
CA ASN A 492 0.25 15.34 -20.43
C ASN A 492 -0.01 15.21 -18.94
N VAL A 493 0.27 14.06 -18.34
CA VAL A 493 0.06 13.84 -16.88
C VAL A 493 1.02 14.70 -16.07
N GLN A 494 2.26 14.84 -16.50
CA GLN A 494 3.29 15.64 -15.79
C GLN A 494 3.12 17.15 -15.96
N THR A 495 2.64 17.61 -17.13
CA THR A 495 2.65 19.06 -17.45
C THR A 495 1.31 19.75 -17.27
N LYS A 496 0.19 19.02 -17.24
CA LYS A 496 -1.14 19.61 -17.05
C LYS A 496 -1.45 19.87 -15.59
N ASP A 497 -2.26 20.89 -15.33
CA ASP A 497 -2.75 21.16 -13.97
C ASP A 497 -3.81 20.13 -13.56
N LEU A 498 -3.45 19.25 -12.62
CA LEU A 498 -4.30 18.19 -12.10
C LEU A 498 -5.02 18.57 -10.80
N LYS A 499 -4.86 19.81 -10.30
CA LYS A 499 -5.41 20.24 -9.01
C LYS A 499 -6.92 20.42 -8.99
N ASN A 500 -7.53 20.67 -10.16
CA ASN A 500 -8.94 21.04 -10.25
C ASN A 500 -9.88 19.87 -10.51
N TYR A 501 -9.37 18.65 -10.60
CA TYR A 501 -10.21 17.46 -10.80
C TYR A 501 -10.70 16.90 -9.47
N ARG A 502 -11.97 16.48 -9.45
CA ARG A 502 -12.56 15.73 -8.35
C ARG A 502 -12.12 14.26 -8.36
N VAL A 503 -11.94 13.71 -9.56
CA VAL A 503 -11.46 12.34 -9.76
C VAL A 503 -10.47 12.35 -10.91
N VAL A 504 -9.35 11.65 -10.71
CA VAL A 504 -8.43 11.27 -11.78
C VAL A 504 -8.55 9.75 -11.94
N HIS A 505 -9.01 9.32 -13.10
CA HIS A 505 -9.18 7.91 -13.43
C HIS A 505 -8.20 7.51 -14.53
N VAL A 506 -7.34 6.52 -14.24
CA VAL A 506 -6.35 6.02 -15.17
C VAL A 506 -6.62 4.55 -15.45
N ALA A 507 -6.98 4.24 -16.71
CA ALA A 507 -7.30 2.90 -17.16
C ALA A 507 -6.27 2.45 -18.23
N THR A 508 -5.26 1.69 -17.79
CA THR A 508 -4.13 1.25 -18.63
C THR A 508 -3.47 -0.01 -18.09
N HIS A 509 -2.30 -0.39 -18.62
CA HIS A 509 -1.45 -1.40 -18.00
C HIS A 509 -0.72 -0.84 -16.77
N GLY A 510 -0.68 -1.61 -15.68
CA GLY A 510 0.24 -1.41 -14.56
C GLY A 510 1.46 -2.32 -14.73
N LEU A 511 2.62 -1.82 -14.35
CA LEU A 511 3.85 -2.59 -14.26
C LEU A 511 4.28 -2.62 -12.80
N LEU A 512 4.45 -3.82 -12.27
CA LEU A 512 4.99 -4.05 -10.94
C LEU A 512 6.43 -4.53 -11.08
N ASN A 513 7.38 -3.84 -10.47
CA ASN A 513 8.74 -4.31 -10.32
C ASN A 513 9.01 -4.62 -8.84
N ALA A 514 9.03 -5.92 -8.49
CA ALA A 514 9.22 -6.37 -7.11
C ALA A 514 10.68 -6.23 -6.64
N GLU A 515 11.65 -6.27 -7.55
CA GLU A 515 13.08 -6.13 -7.21
C GLU A 515 13.47 -4.66 -7.03
N ARG A 516 12.93 -3.80 -7.88
CA ARG A 516 13.20 -2.35 -7.90
C ARG A 516 11.88 -1.57 -7.89
N PRO A 517 11.25 -1.38 -6.73
CA PRO A 517 9.92 -0.76 -6.62
C PRO A 517 9.79 0.64 -7.23
N GLN A 518 10.90 1.39 -7.34
CA GLN A 518 10.95 2.68 -8.01
C GLN A 518 10.57 2.61 -9.51
N PHE A 519 10.73 1.44 -10.14
CA PHE A 519 10.33 1.21 -11.53
C PHE A 519 8.90 0.65 -11.68
N THR A 520 8.16 0.53 -10.60
CA THR A 520 6.72 0.28 -10.65
C THR A 520 6.02 1.52 -11.19
N GLY A 521 5.11 1.36 -12.15
CA GLY A 521 4.47 2.50 -12.80
C GLY A 521 3.24 2.14 -13.63
N LEU A 522 2.70 3.13 -14.31
CA LEU A 522 1.60 3.01 -15.26
C LEU A 522 2.15 3.16 -16.68
N VAL A 523 1.68 2.35 -17.62
CA VAL A 523 2.09 2.43 -19.01
C VAL A 523 1.15 3.37 -19.75
N LEU A 524 1.66 4.50 -20.17
CA LEU A 524 0.96 5.46 -21.00
C LEU A 524 1.36 5.28 -22.48
N SER A 525 1.06 6.24 -23.34
CA SER A 525 1.40 6.11 -24.75
C SER A 525 2.93 6.00 -24.93
N LEU A 526 3.38 4.89 -25.53
CA LEU A 526 4.79 4.63 -25.85
C LEU A 526 5.19 5.23 -27.19
N VAL A 527 4.25 5.83 -27.92
CA VAL A 527 4.42 6.36 -29.27
C VAL A 527 4.13 7.86 -29.26
N GLY A 528 4.91 8.62 -29.99
CA GLY A 528 4.71 10.07 -30.15
C GLY A 528 5.18 10.91 -28.95
N ASN A 529 5.92 10.34 -28.01
CA ASN A 529 6.52 11.06 -26.89
C ASN A 529 7.65 11.98 -27.40
N LYS A 530 7.55 13.26 -27.07
CA LYS A 530 8.63 14.23 -27.29
C LYS A 530 9.54 14.32 -26.07
N THR A 531 8.98 14.13 -24.91
CA THR A 531 9.61 14.10 -23.59
C THR A 531 9.07 12.90 -22.82
N GLY A 532 9.92 12.25 -22.05
CA GLY A 532 9.55 11.02 -21.34
C GLY A 532 9.56 9.76 -22.21
N ASP A 533 9.42 8.62 -21.58
CA ASP A 533 9.47 7.30 -22.22
C ASP A 533 8.09 6.58 -22.28
N GLY A 534 7.05 7.21 -21.76
CA GLY A 534 5.69 6.69 -21.71
C GLY A 534 5.39 5.83 -20.49
N PHE A 535 6.31 5.78 -19.52
CA PHE A 535 6.10 5.11 -18.24
C PHE A 535 5.96 6.16 -17.13
N LEU A 536 4.81 6.25 -16.53
CA LEU A 536 4.61 7.08 -15.34
C LEU A 536 5.01 6.27 -14.11
N ARG A 537 6.25 6.43 -13.67
CA ARG A 537 6.87 5.67 -12.56
C ARG A 537 6.53 6.26 -11.20
N THR A 538 6.82 5.48 -10.18
CA THR A 538 6.57 5.85 -8.79
C THR A 538 7.25 7.18 -8.41
N ASP A 539 8.51 7.39 -8.80
CA ASP A 539 9.27 8.62 -8.55
C ASP A 539 8.70 9.84 -9.29
N GLU A 540 8.19 9.66 -10.50
CA GLU A 540 7.51 10.71 -11.26
C GLU A 540 6.14 11.05 -10.65
N ILE A 541 5.40 10.03 -10.19
CA ILE A 541 4.12 10.23 -9.50
C ILE A 541 4.31 11.04 -8.22
N PHE A 542 5.41 10.85 -7.49
CA PHE A 542 5.74 11.65 -6.31
C PHE A 542 5.84 13.15 -6.62
N ASN A 543 6.24 13.53 -7.83
CA ASN A 543 6.38 14.92 -8.27
C ASN A 543 5.06 15.52 -8.77
N LEU A 544 3.99 14.75 -8.93
CA LEU A 544 2.68 15.26 -9.32
C LEU A 544 2.08 16.11 -8.19
N LYS A 545 1.27 17.10 -8.59
CA LYS A 545 0.49 17.93 -7.65
C LYS A 545 -0.99 17.69 -7.90
N LEU A 546 -1.55 16.75 -7.17
CA LEU A 546 -2.95 16.37 -7.28
C LEU A 546 -3.82 17.16 -6.30
N GLY A 547 -4.98 17.61 -6.76
CA GLY A 547 -6.04 18.11 -5.89
C GLY A 547 -7.24 17.16 -5.84
N ALA A 548 -7.15 16.04 -6.56
CA ALA A 548 -8.24 15.07 -6.68
C ALA A 548 -8.40 14.25 -5.39
N PRO A 549 -9.56 14.33 -4.71
CA PRO A 549 -9.84 13.49 -3.55
C PRO A 549 -9.84 11.98 -3.86
N LEU A 550 -9.98 11.61 -5.12
CA LEU A 550 -9.98 10.22 -5.55
C LEU A 550 -9.13 10.04 -6.81
N VAL A 551 -8.15 9.16 -6.71
CA VAL A 551 -7.44 8.60 -7.86
C VAL A 551 -7.88 7.15 -8.04
N MET A 552 -8.31 6.80 -9.24
CA MET A 552 -8.82 5.48 -9.59
C MET A 552 -7.88 4.83 -10.59
N LEU A 553 -7.18 3.78 -10.17
CA LEU A 553 -6.25 3.05 -11.02
C LEU A 553 -6.92 1.76 -11.52
N SER A 554 -7.59 1.86 -12.65
CA SER A 554 -8.17 0.73 -13.37
C SER A 554 -7.10 0.03 -14.21
N ALA A 555 -6.02 -0.41 -13.54
CA ALA A 555 -4.84 -1.04 -14.14
C ALA A 555 -4.45 -2.29 -13.34
N CYS A 556 -3.76 -3.23 -13.98
CA CYS A 556 -3.42 -4.49 -13.33
C CYS A 556 -2.46 -4.29 -12.16
N GLU A 557 -2.72 -4.97 -11.04
CA GLU A 557 -1.81 -5.11 -9.89
C GLU A 557 -1.33 -3.79 -9.26
N THR A 558 -2.09 -2.71 -9.45
CA THR A 558 -1.71 -1.39 -8.92
C THR A 558 -1.74 -1.30 -7.39
N GLY A 559 -2.49 -2.20 -6.74
CA GLY A 559 -2.52 -2.35 -5.28
C GLY A 559 -1.42 -3.25 -4.73
N LEU A 560 -0.61 -3.88 -5.60
CA LEU A 560 0.49 -4.72 -5.21
C LEU A 560 1.80 -3.92 -5.21
N GLY A 561 2.75 -4.38 -4.43
CA GLY A 561 4.09 -3.86 -4.33
C GLY A 561 4.92 -4.81 -3.49
N ARG A 562 6.22 -4.54 -3.35
CA ARG A 562 7.04 -5.29 -2.40
C ARG A 562 6.57 -4.95 -0.98
N GLU A 563 6.12 -5.96 -0.24
CA GLU A 563 5.92 -5.78 1.19
C GLU A 563 7.28 -5.50 1.84
N LYS A 564 7.43 -4.31 2.41
CA LYS A 564 8.53 -3.99 3.29
C LYS A 564 8.01 -4.09 4.71
N ARG A 565 8.58 -4.97 5.49
CA ARG A 565 8.12 -5.29 6.84
C ARG A 565 8.02 -4.02 7.70
N GLY A 566 6.83 -3.70 8.17
CA GLY A 566 6.53 -2.46 8.90
C GLY A 566 6.06 -1.29 8.03
N GLU A 567 6.34 -1.28 6.73
CA GLU A 567 5.90 -0.22 5.82
C GLU A 567 4.68 -0.60 4.97
N GLY A 568 4.24 -1.86 5.04
CA GLY A 568 3.16 -2.38 4.21
C GLY A 568 3.57 -2.56 2.75
N VAL A 569 2.59 -2.52 1.85
CA VAL A 569 2.84 -2.65 0.41
C VAL A 569 3.30 -1.31 -0.14
N ILE A 570 4.58 -1.23 -0.51
CA ILE A 570 5.17 -0.06 -1.16
C ILE A 570 4.86 -0.15 -2.65
N GLY A 571 4.08 0.78 -3.16
CA GLY A 571 3.69 0.81 -4.56
C GLY A 571 3.03 2.13 -4.95
N LEU A 572 2.31 2.10 -6.07
CA LEU A 572 1.63 3.27 -6.64
C LEU A 572 0.70 3.99 -5.66
N THR A 573 0.03 3.24 -4.77
CA THR A 573 -0.87 3.81 -3.76
C THR A 573 -0.17 4.88 -2.92
N ARG A 574 1.04 4.57 -2.43
CA ARG A 574 1.84 5.50 -1.61
C ARG A 574 2.24 6.74 -2.40
N ALA A 575 2.67 6.55 -3.65
CA ALA A 575 3.08 7.67 -4.50
C ALA A 575 1.93 8.63 -4.79
N PHE A 576 0.74 8.12 -5.11
CA PHE A 576 -0.44 8.95 -5.33
C PHE A 576 -0.92 9.65 -4.06
N MET A 577 -0.84 9.00 -2.89
CA MET A 577 -1.15 9.64 -1.61
C MET A 577 -0.19 10.80 -1.33
N TYR A 578 1.10 10.62 -1.55
CA TYR A 578 2.10 11.68 -1.43
C TYR A 578 1.83 12.83 -2.41
N ALA A 579 1.48 12.52 -3.64
CA ALA A 579 1.12 13.51 -4.66
C ALA A 579 -0.15 14.32 -4.33
N GLY A 580 -0.86 13.96 -3.25
CA GLY A 580 -2.02 14.70 -2.73
C GLY A 580 -3.38 14.02 -2.91
N ALA A 581 -3.44 12.75 -3.32
CA ALA A 581 -4.67 11.99 -3.42
C ALA A 581 -5.02 11.31 -2.10
N PRO A 582 -6.06 11.75 -1.35
CA PRO A 582 -6.41 11.15 -0.06
C PRO A 582 -6.99 9.74 -0.18
N THR A 583 -7.54 9.39 -1.34
CA THR A 583 -8.08 8.05 -1.62
C THR A 583 -7.57 7.54 -2.95
N VAL A 584 -7.09 6.31 -2.95
CA VAL A 584 -6.63 5.63 -4.17
C VAL A 584 -7.40 4.31 -4.32
N GLY A 585 -8.07 4.16 -5.45
CA GLY A 585 -8.66 2.88 -5.87
C GLY A 585 -7.66 2.07 -6.67
N VAL A 586 -7.44 0.82 -6.28
CA VAL A 586 -6.41 -0.06 -6.86
C VAL A 586 -6.92 -1.48 -7.07
N THR A 587 -6.22 -2.27 -7.87
CA THR A 587 -6.52 -3.69 -8.06
C THR A 587 -5.46 -4.58 -7.44
N MET A 588 -5.89 -5.68 -6.83
CA MET A 588 -5.02 -6.66 -6.15
C MET A 588 -4.53 -7.80 -7.06
N TRP A 589 -5.05 -7.90 -8.27
CA TRP A 589 -4.60 -8.83 -9.34
C TRP A 589 -5.07 -8.35 -10.69
N SER A 590 -4.55 -9.00 -11.73
CA SER A 590 -4.94 -8.74 -13.12
C SER A 590 -6.41 -9.06 -13.36
N VAL A 591 -7.14 -8.09 -13.87
CA VAL A 591 -8.59 -8.14 -14.06
C VAL A 591 -8.96 -8.30 -15.53
N ALA A 592 -10.13 -8.90 -15.79
CA ALA A 592 -10.65 -9.01 -17.14
C ALA A 592 -11.22 -7.66 -17.60
N ASP A 593 -10.79 -7.18 -18.75
CA ASP A 593 -11.09 -5.85 -19.29
C ASP A 593 -12.59 -5.51 -19.28
N ARG A 594 -13.45 -6.46 -19.77
CA ARG A 594 -14.89 -6.24 -19.86
C ARG A 594 -15.60 -6.19 -18.48
N SER A 595 -15.26 -7.08 -17.55
CA SER A 595 -15.88 -7.08 -16.21
C SER A 595 -15.48 -5.85 -15.41
N THR A 596 -14.25 -5.38 -15.60
CA THR A 596 -13.77 -4.15 -14.96
C THR A 596 -14.51 -2.92 -15.47
N ALA A 597 -14.70 -2.81 -16.80
CA ALA A 597 -15.46 -1.72 -17.39
C ALA A 597 -16.93 -1.71 -16.88
N GLU A 598 -17.57 -2.88 -16.74
CA GLU A 598 -18.92 -3.00 -16.18
C GLU A 598 -18.95 -2.55 -14.70
N LEU A 599 -17.98 -3.01 -13.88
CA LEU A 599 -17.86 -2.63 -12.47
C LEU A 599 -17.65 -1.12 -12.30
N MET A 600 -16.69 -0.54 -13.05
CA MET A 600 -16.39 0.89 -12.98
C MET A 600 -17.57 1.74 -13.44
N THR A 601 -18.20 1.39 -14.55
CA THR A 601 -19.39 2.11 -15.05
C THR A 601 -20.51 2.13 -14.00
N ASP A 602 -20.81 1.01 -13.34
CA ASP A 602 -21.83 0.96 -12.28
C ASP A 602 -21.40 1.75 -11.03
N LEU A 603 -20.12 1.67 -10.63
CA LEU A 603 -19.57 2.46 -9.53
C LEU A 603 -19.74 3.96 -9.78
N TYR A 604 -19.30 4.46 -10.94
CA TYR A 604 -19.43 5.87 -11.29
C TYR A 604 -20.89 6.30 -11.45
N LYS A 605 -21.74 5.46 -12.01
CA LYS A 605 -23.17 5.73 -12.07
C LYS A 605 -23.75 5.99 -10.69
N ARG A 606 -23.40 5.18 -9.69
CA ARG A 606 -23.84 5.35 -8.29
C ARG A 606 -23.26 6.57 -7.61
N MET A 607 -22.01 6.93 -7.93
CA MET A 607 -21.37 8.14 -7.41
C MET A 607 -21.97 9.43 -7.98
N LEU A 608 -22.39 9.41 -9.24
CA LEU A 608 -22.73 10.63 -10.01
C LEU A 608 -24.23 10.88 -10.14
N THR A 609 -25.09 9.88 -9.95
CA THR A 609 -26.55 10.01 -10.15
C THR A 609 -27.29 10.14 -8.82
N GLY A 610 -28.44 10.82 -8.84
CA GLY A 610 -29.27 11.06 -7.65
C GLY A 610 -28.56 11.95 -6.63
N GLN A 611 -28.61 11.58 -5.34
CA GLN A 611 -27.88 12.28 -4.28
C GLN A 611 -26.38 11.98 -4.26
N GLY A 612 -25.94 11.03 -5.09
CA GLY A 612 -24.56 10.54 -5.16
C GLY A 612 -24.15 9.73 -3.91
N MET A 613 -23.50 8.61 -4.13
CA MET A 613 -22.92 7.82 -3.04
C MET A 613 -21.46 8.23 -2.81
N SER A 614 -20.93 8.01 -1.60
CA SER A 614 -19.48 8.02 -1.40
C SER A 614 -18.82 6.94 -2.26
N ALA A 615 -17.55 7.09 -2.57
CA ALA A 615 -16.81 6.10 -3.38
C ALA A 615 -16.86 4.70 -2.76
N VAL A 616 -16.79 4.61 -1.43
CA VAL A 616 -16.84 3.33 -0.70
C VAL A 616 -18.21 2.67 -0.79
N ALA A 617 -19.28 3.44 -0.58
CA ALA A 617 -20.67 2.95 -0.71
C ALA A 617 -20.97 2.53 -2.15
N ALA A 618 -20.55 3.34 -3.14
CA ALA A 618 -20.72 3.04 -4.56
C ALA A 618 -19.95 1.78 -4.96
N LYS A 619 -18.71 1.61 -4.49
CA LYS A 619 -17.91 0.40 -4.70
C LYS A 619 -18.65 -0.84 -4.18
N ARG A 620 -19.07 -0.81 -2.90
CA ARG A 620 -19.82 -1.90 -2.28
C ARG A 620 -21.07 -2.27 -3.10
N ALA A 621 -21.88 -1.28 -3.46
CA ALA A 621 -23.11 -1.51 -4.20
C ALA A 621 -22.86 -2.03 -5.62
N ALA A 622 -21.79 -1.60 -6.30
CA ALA A 622 -21.38 -2.14 -7.60
C ALA A 622 -20.92 -3.61 -7.49
N GLN A 623 -20.13 -3.93 -6.47
CA GLN A 623 -19.68 -5.31 -6.18
C GLN A 623 -20.89 -6.23 -5.90
N GLN A 624 -21.86 -5.76 -5.09
CA GLN A 624 -23.11 -6.50 -4.84
C GLN A 624 -23.93 -6.70 -6.13
N GLY A 625 -23.94 -5.71 -7.02
CA GLY A 625 -24.56 -5.81 -8.33
C GLY A 625 -23.95 -6.93 -9.20
N MET A 626 -22.63 -7.05 -9.21
CA MET A 626 -21.93 -8.12 -9.92
C MET A 626 -22.20 -9.50 -9.32
N ILE A 627 -22.21 -9.61 -7.99
CA ILE A 627 -22.55 -10.85 -7.28
C ILE A 627 -23.96 -11.32 -7.67
N ALA A 628 -24.95 -10.44 -7.57
CA ALA A 628 -26.35 -10.74 -7.89
C ALA A 628 -26.56 -11.03 -9.37
N GLY A 629 -25.79 -10.43 -10.26
CA GLY A 629 -25.92 -10.52 -11.73
C GLY A 629 -25.52 -11.87 -12.34
N LYS A 630 -25.03 -12.83 -11.55
CA LYS A 630 -24.62 -14.21 -11.92
C LYS A 630 -23.52 -14.31 -12.98
N LYS A 631 -23.44 -13.40 -13.93
CA LYS A 631 -22.45 -13.40 -15.04
C LYS A 631 -21.01 -13.27 -14.52
N TYR A 632 -20.79 -12.44 -13.51
CA TYR A 632 -19.50 -12.17 -12.89
C TYR A 632 -19.56 -12.35 -11.37
N SER A 633 -20.33 -13.31 -10.88
CA SER A 633 -20.52 -13.55 -9.45
C SER A 633 -19.27 -14.09 -8.74
N ALA A 634 -18.35 -14.73 -9.47
CA ALA A 634 -17.11 -15.20 -8.89
C ALA A 634 -16.24 -14.02 -8.41
N PRO A 635 -15.67 -14.08 -7.19
CA PRO A 635 -14.89 -13.01 -6.60
C PRO A 635 -13.69 -12.55 -7.43
N PHE A 636 -13.18 -13.40 -8.31
CA PHE A 636 -12.14 -13.03 -9.28
C PHE A 636 -12.48 -11.74 -10.05
N TYR A 637 -13.76 -11.50 -10.38
CA TYR A 637 -14.18 -10.40 -11.23
C TYR A 637 -14.44 -9.09 -10.48
N TRP A 638 -14.86 -9.13 -9.22
CA TRP A 638 -15.33 -7.96 -8.47
C TRP A 638 -14.50 -7.65 -7.21
N ALA A 639 -13.87 -8.66 -6.61
CA ALA A 639 -13.14 -8.47 -5.36
C ALA A 639 -11.76 -7.81 -5.50
N PRO A 640 -11.04 -7.84 -6.66
CA PRO A 640 -9.72 -7.23 -6.73
C PRO A 640 -9.72 -5.73 -6.50
N PHE A 641 -10.85 -5.06 -6.69
CA PHE A 641 -10.92 -3.62 -6.60
C PHE A 641 -11.15 -3.14 -5.16
N VAL A 642 -10.16 -2.46 -4.61
CA VAL A 642 -10.17 -1.97 -3.23
C VAL A 642 -9.90 -0.47 -3.19
N LEU A 643 -10.37 0.20 -2.14
CA LEU A 643 -10.09 1.61 -1.86
C LEU A 643 -9.18 1.72 -0.65
N VAL A 644 -8.12 2.51 -0.78
CA VAL A 644 -7.13 2.77 0.27
C VAL A 644 -7.13 4.25 0.60
N GLY A 645 -7.19 4.61 1.87
CA GLY A 645 -7.14 5.99 2.35
C GLY A 645 -8.41 6.52 2.97
N GLU A 646 -8.77 7.78 2.69
CA GLU A 646 -9.92 8.48 3.26
C GLU A 646 -11.23 8.03 2.59
N TRP A 647 -12.32 7.99 3.34
CA TRP A 647 -13.62 7.50 2.86
C TRP A 647 -14.76 8.51 2.93
N ARG A 648 -14.54 9.68 3.56
CA ARG A 648 -15.56 10.74 3.78
C ARG A 648 -15.77 11.62 2.57
#